data_7bded0df7b57ef15cbed35bcbc3950be
#
_entry.id   7bded0df7b57ef15cbed35bcbc3950be
#
_cell.length_a   1.000
_cell.length_b   1.000
_cell.length_c   1.000
_cell.angle_alpha   90.00
_cell.angle_beta   90.00
_cell.angle_gamma   90.00
#
_symmetry.space_group_name_H-M   'P 1'
#
loop_
_entity.id
_entity.type
_entity.pdbx_description
1 polymer ?
#
loop_
_entity_poly.entity_id
_entity_poly.type
_entity_poly.pdbx_seq_one_letter_code
_entity_poly.pdbx_strand_id
1 'polypeptide(L)'
;MSAITVVGSAFAQDAEPAASPNDRLTVLERIVIGAGTEKVAIDTPQAVSVIEQEDIDREQATMVGEVLREMPGVNTSGSDRMFGQTFNIRGIGAPEAANEEGRIIVNVDGAIKYYEQYRVGGFFSDPELYKRVDVLRGPASSTLYGSGALGGVINFTTKDARDFLEEGESGMLKLKGSYNSNRNGYLGSAILAQRFGDVADLLISGNYRESDPYVTGDGTEIQSSGFETWSGLAKLTLYDGNEGELKLSYQHWDSDAEDQDFAQTGGSLDSGSVNGFGTVDRHVVDRTAVVSYENPFSGNDWLDLKLQASFSDTTVDQTNASGIPGLLTCEGTFLAPYALFCDSEYGYQTWQLKAENTIESRGSNWENFLTLGWQFAHQTRTGEVTEAAGTTTALPYHPEGTDIKNAFYLQDEIIFNERLTIIPGVRWEWHELDPGSSTGVSQGSEDFALSPKIAVHYRINDTLALFGSYAHTERFPTLDEVYSTGGSNTVFLPSFGLKKEQSDNVEAGFALSFYDLLETGDSLQIKTTGFHNSIRDLIDANPATPGGSPFGPPTIYPLPGYINIDNAEIYGVEVEMAYDAEFWFLNAGYSHLVGRNTDTNDYLTTVAPDELALTVGGKLPEQGIKFGWKGRFVSSPQDDCRDSKTAVVCAGDSSQGSTRYAEAFNIHDVFLSWKPMDGQFRDWELHAGVDNIFDTQYKEFLHNEASRGRTFKISLSNKIGW
;
A
#
# COMPACT_ATOMS: atom_id res chain seq x y z
N MET A 1 -43.42 -20.14 -51.18
CA MET A 1 -42.11 -19.44 -51.21
C MET A 1 -42.24 -18.28 -50.26
N SER A 2 -41.88 -18.49 -49.01
CA SER A 2 -41.78 -17.44 -47.96
C SER A 2 -40.34 -17.36 -47.58
N ALA A 3 -39.76 -16.21 -47.80
CA ALA A 3 -38.38 -15.89 -47.39
C ALA A 3 -38.38 -15.62 -45.87
N ILE A 4 -37.63 -16.40 -45.15
CA ILE A 4 -37.27 -16.16 -43.74
C ILE A 4 -36.09 -15.21 -43.75
N THR A 5 -36.32 -13.99 -43.31
CA THR A 5 -35.26 -13.00 -43.05
C THR A 5 -34.69 -13.32 -41.69
N VAL A 6 -33.47 -13.85 -41.66
CA VAL A 6 -32.68 -13.97 -40.41
C VAL A 6 -32.16 -12.57 -40.11
N VAL A 7 -32.68 -11.97 -39.06
CA VAL A 7 -32.08 -10.77 -38.44
C VAL A 7 -30.95 -11.26 -37.60
N GLY A 8 -29.73 -11.10 -38.09
CA GLY A 8 -28.52 -11.24 -37.30
C GLY A 8 -28.47 -10.08 -36.29
N SER A 9 -28.55 -10.39 -35.01
CA SER A 9 -28.17 -9.48 -33.95
C SER A 9 -26.63 -9.32 -34.05
N ALA A 10 -26.24 -8.18 -34.57
CA ALA A 10 -24.85 -7.69 -34.36
C ALA A 10 -24.71 -7.43 -32.88
N PHE A 11 -23.93 -8.25 -32.20
CA PHE A 11 -23.34 -7.87 -30.94
C PHE A 11 -22.42 -6.68 -31.25
N ALA A 12 -22.77 -5.52 -30.72
CA ALA A 12 -21.83 -4.43 -30.60
C ALA A 12 -20.73 -4.98 -29.67
N GLN A 13 -19.55 -5.26 -30.21
CA GLN A 13 -18.32 -5.08 -29.45
C GLN A 13 -18.38 -3.61 -29.04
N ASP A 14 -18.59 -3.36 -27.75
CA ASP A 14 -18.24 -2.09 -27.17
C ASP A 14 -16.72 -2.00 -27.33
N ALA A 15 -16.30 -1.32 -28.41
CA ALA A 15 -15.00 -0.71 -28.45
C ALA A 15 -14.91 0.07 -27.13
N GLU A 16 -13.87 -0.15 -26.34
CA GLU A 16 -13.49 0.81 -25.31
C GLU A 16 -13.67 2.20 -25.89
N PRO A 17 -14.48 3.07 -25.29
CA PRO A 17 -14.57 4.42 -25.77
C PRO A 17 -13.15 4.97 -25.66
N ALA A 18 -12.56 5.31 -26.80
CA ALA A 18 -11.37 6.13 -26.83
C ALA A 18 -11.65 7.28 -25.86
N ALA A 19 -10.80 7.43 -24.84
CA ALA A 19 -10.98 8.39 -23.76
C ALA A 19 -11.39 9.72 -24.38
N SER A 20 -12.67 10.02 -24.29
CA SER A 20 -13.19 11.30 -24.75
C SER A 20 -12.60 12.35 -23.83
N PRO A 21 -12.11 13.48 -24.36
CA PRO A 21 -11.62 14.56 -23.51
C PRO A 21 -12.65 15.12 -22.50
N ASN A 22 -13.84 14.57 -22.50
CA ASN A 22 -14.97 14.86 -21.61
C ASN A 22 -15.33 13.71 -20.68
N ASP A 23 -14.43 12.75 -20.45
CA ASP A 23 -14.74 11.66 -19.52
C ASP A 23 -14.92 12.22 -18.10
N ARG A 24 -16.20 12.32 -17.71
CA ARG A 24 -16.68 12.83 -16.43
C ARG A 24 -16.81 11.70 -15.40
N LEU A 25 -15.94 10.69 -15.47
CA LEU A 25 -15.95 9.62 -14.50
C LEU A 25 -15.54 10.14 -13.13
N THR A 26 -16.39 9.95 -12.15
CA THR A 26 -16.03 10.24 -10.76
C THR A 26 -15.07 9.19 -10.23
N VAL A 27 -14.37 9.49 -9.13
CA VAL A 27 -13.49 8.50 -8.47
C VAL A 27 -14.22 7.22 -8.07
N LEU A 28 -15.53 7.27 -7.85
CA LEU A 28 -16.35 6.10 -7.52
C LEU A 28 -16.85 5.32 -8.75
N GLU A 29 -16.72 5.86 -9.96
CA GLU A 29 -17.01 5.18 -11.22
C GLU A 29 -15.81 4.46 -11.81
N ARG A 30 -14.64 4.56 -11.17
CA ARG A 30 -13.42 3.87 -11.61
C ARG A 30 -13.57 2.36 -11.48
N ILE A 31 -13.04 1.64 -12.45
CA ILE A 31 -13.06 0.19 -12.48
C ILE A 31 -12.14 -0.35 -11.37
N VAL A 32 -12.60 -1.33 -10.61
CA VAL A 32 -11.80 -2.07 -9.63
C VAL A 32 -11.41 -3.40 -10.23
N ILE A 33 -10.13 -3.62 -10.42
CA ILE A 33 -9.59 -4.88 -10.97
C ILE A 33 -9.39 -5.93 -9.87
N GLY A 34 -9.14 -5.48 -8.65
CA GLY A 34 -8.77 -6.35 -7.53
C GLY A 34 -9.90 -7.11 -6.84
N ALA A 35 -11.16 -6.94 -7.23
CA ALA A 35 -12.31 -7.53 -6.52
C ALA A 35 -12.86 -8.83 -7.16
N GLY A 36 -12.16 -9.40 -8.12
CA GLY A 36 -12.56 -10.57 -8.91
C GLY A 36 -12.84 -10.17 -10.35
N THR A 37 -14.12 -10.13 -10.78
CA THR A 37 -14.47 -9.53 -12.07
C THR A 37 -14.35 -8.01 -12.04
N GLU A 38 -14.05 -7.37 -13.16
CA GLU A 38 -13.99 -5.92 -13.26
C GLU A 38 -15.33 -5.28 -12.87
N LYS A 39 -15.29 -4.32 -11.95
CA LYS A 39 -16.47 -3.59 -11.44
C LYS A 39 -16.09 -2.14 -11.17
N VAL A 40 -17.07 -1.27 -11.23
CA VAL A 40 -16.89 0.09 -10.73
C VAL A 40 -16.86 0.11 -9.20
N ALA A 41 -16.05 0.99 -8.63
CA ALA A 41 -15.82 1.04 -7.18
C ALA A 41 -17.13 1.19 -6.38
N ILE A 42 -18.10 1.95 -6.89
CA ILE A 42 -19.38 2.16 -6.22
C ILE A 42 -20.23 0.89 -6.11
N ASP A 43 -20.16 -0.01 -7.10
CA ASP A 43 -20.95 -1.27 -7.15
C ASP A 43 -20.20 -2.45 -6.48
N THR A 44 -19.01 -2.23 -5.94
CA THR A 44 -18.25 -3.27 -5.23
C THR A 44 -18.77 -3.44 -3.81
N PRO A 45 -19.11 -4.68 -3.37
CA PRO A 45 -19.72 -4.93 -2.05
C PRO A 45 -18.71 -4.93 -0.89
N GLN A 46 -17.74 -4.04 -0.95
CA GLN A 46 -16.73 -3.76 0.09
C GLN A 46 -16.20 -2.35 -0.09
N ALA A 47 -15.49 -1.83 0.90
CA ALA A 47 -14.83 -0.54 0.80
C ALA A 47 -13.58 -0.64 -0.09
N VAL A 48 -13.61 0.04 -1.23
CA VAL A 48 -12.51 0.08 -2.20
C VAL A 48 -12.30 1.50 -2.68
N SER A 49 -11.06 1.95 -2.70
CA SER A 49 -10.67 3.23 -3.31
C SER A 49 -9.65 3.00 -4.41
N VAL A 50 -9.74 3.80 -5.47
CA VAL A 50 -8.90 3.69 -6.67
C VAL A 50 -8.26 5.04 -6.95
N ILE A 51 -6.95 5.05 -7.13
CA ILE A 51 -6.18 6.19 -7.63
C ILE A 51 -5.65 5.85 -9.01
N GLU A 52 -5.78 6.79 -9.93
CA GLU A 52 -5.30 6.65 -11.30
C GLU A 52 -4.10 7.57 -11.58
N GLN A 53 -3.45 7.38 -12.71
CA GLN A 53 -2.25 8.12 -13.08
C GLN A 53 -2.45 9.64 -13.05
N GLU A 54 -3.63 10.14 -13.46
CA GLU A 54 -3.93 11.58 -13.43
C GLU A 54 -3.87 12.14 -12.00
N ASP A 55 -4.31 11.37 -11.00
CA ASP A 55 -4.23 11.77 -9.60
C ASP A 55 -2.78 11.78 -9.12
N ILE A 56 -2.01 10.73 -9.44
CA ILE A 56 -0.58 10.64 -9.10
C ILE A 56 0.21 11.81 -9.70
N ASP A 57 -0.04 12.12 -10.97
CA ASP A 57 0.61 13.24 -11.68
C ASP A 57 0.21 14.60 -11.09
N ARG A 58 -1.07 14.78 -10.73
CA ARG A 58 -1.58 16.02 -10.10
C ARG A 58 -1.00 16.23 -8.71
N GLU A 59 -0.91 15.15 -7.90
CA GLU A 59 -0.29 15.20 -6.56
C GLU A 59 1.20 15.51 -6.63
N GLN A 60 1.86 15.23 -7.74
CA GLN A 60 3.31 15.33 -7.88
C GLN A 60 4.01 14.62 -6.71
N ALA A 61 3.50 13.42 -6.38
CA ALA A 61 3.91 12.66 -5.21
C ALA A 61 5.39 12.29 -5.29
N THR A 62 6.10 12.50 -4.20
CA THR A 62 7.49 12.10 -4.05
C THR A 62 7.60 10.69 -3.49
N MET A 63 6.66 10.33 -2.63
CA MET A 63 6.59 9.04 -1.94
C MET A 63 5.22 8.39 -2.16
N VAL A 64 5.20 7.07 -2.13
CA VAL A 64 3.97 6.29 -2.36
C VAL A 64 2.88 6.63 -1.33
N GLY A 65 3.24 6.86 -0.08
CA GLY A 65 2.27 7.22 0.96
C GLY A 65 1.52 8.53 0.71
N GLU A 66 2.11 9.47 -0.03
CA GLU A 66 1.45 10.73 -0.39
C GLU A 66 0.24 10.49 -1.31
N VAL A 67 0.33 9.45 -2.16
CA VAL A 67 -0.75 9.05 -3.08
C VAL A 67 -1.97 8.54 -2.32
N LEU A 68 -1.79 7.91 -1.16
CA LEU A 68 -2.85 7.27 -0.37
C LEU A 68 -3.54 8.21 0.63
N ARG A 69 -2.98 9.38 0.87
CA ARG A 69 -3.30 10.29 1.99
C ARG A 69 -4.76 10.77 2.04
N GLU A 70 -5.48 10.80 0.93
CA GLU A 70 -6.87 11.27 0.88
C GLU A 70 -7.91 10.14 1.00
N MET A 71 -7.46 8.88 1.14
CA MET A 71 -8.38 7.73 1.25
C MET A 71 -8.89 7.54 2.67
N PRO A 72 -10.21 7.44 2.90
CA PRO A 72 -10.76 7.20 4.22
C PRO A 72 -10.24 5.91 4.86
N GLY A 73 -9.80 6.00 6.12
CA GLY A 73 -9.34 4.83 6.87
C GLY A 73 -8.01 4.23 6.40
N VAL A 74 -7.28 4.92 5.51
CA VAL A 74 -5.96 4.51 5.01
C VAL A 74 -4.94 5.56 5.42
N ASN A 75 -3.92 5.15 6.14
CA ASN A 75 -2.87 6.03 6.64
C ASN A 75 -1.49 5.46 6.30
N THR A 76 -0.51 6.32 6.28
CA THR A 76 0.89 5.90 6.37
C THR A 76 1.34 5.98 7.81
N SER A 77 2.22 5.09 8.19
CA SER A 77 2.88 5.13 9.49
C SER A 77 4.39 5.28 9.31
N GLY A 78 5.05 5.83 10.31
CA GLY A 78 6.50 6.04 10.32
C GLY A 78 6.90 7.50 10.21
N SER A 79 7.24 7.99 9.03
CA SER A 79 7.70 9.38 8.82
C SER A 79 7.50 9.83 7.37
N ASP A 80 7.76 11.13 7.11
CA ASP A 80 7.82 11.68 5.75
C ASP A 80 9.18 11.48 5.08
N ARG A 81 10.03 10.56 5.57
CA ARG A 81 11.28 10.15 4.94
C ARG A 81 11.03 9.14 3.83
N MET A 82 11.89 9.09 2.80
CA MET A 82 11.74 8.17 1.67
C MET A 82 11.72 6.70 2.11
N PHE A 83 12.53 6.34 3.09
CA PHE A 83 12.62 4.96 3.60
C PHE A 83 11.68 4.67 4.77
N GLY A 84 11.01 5.69 5.33
CA GLY A 84 10.36 5.61 6.63
C GLY A 84 8.89 5.24 6.60
N GLN A 85 8.34 4.81 5.45
CA GLN A 85 6.90 4.60 5.32
C GLN A 85 6.50 3.14 5.40
N THR A 86 5.44 2.89 6.16
CA THR A 86 4.64 1.67 6.15
C THR A 86 3.16 2.04 6.03
N PHE A 87 2.28 1.06 5.92
CA PHE A 87 0.85 1.31 5.72
C PHE A 87 0.04 0.93 6.96
N ASN A 88 -1.04 1.67 7.18
CA ASN A 88 -2.06 1.37 8.17
C ASN A 88 -3.44 1.47 7.52
N ILE A 89 -4.24 0.42 7.66
CA ILE A 89 -5.61 0.39 7.16
C ILE A 89 -6.54 0.09 8.32
N ARG A 90 -7.45 1.01 8.66
CA ARG A 90 -8.43 0.89 9.73
C ARG A 90 -7.81 0.55 11.10
N GLY A 91 -6.62 1.07 11.38
CA GLY A 91 -5.93 0.81 12.64
C GLY A 91 -5.09 -0.47 12.66
N ILE A 92 -5.00 -1.18 11.56
CA ILE A 92 -4.13 -2.34 11.38
C ILE A 92 -2.89 -1.89 10.62
N GLY A 93 -1.70 -2.14 11.16
CA GLY A 93 -0.41 -1.65 10.72
C GLY A 93 0.22 -0.71 11.76
N ALA A 94 1.44 -0.99 12.20
CA ALA A 94 2.16 -0.21 13.20
C ALA A 94 3.52 0.26 12.68
N PRO A 95 4.01 1.45 13.11
CA PRO A 95 5.21 2.06 12.54
C PRO A 95 6.53 1.42 13.00
N GLU A 96 6.51 0.62 14.05
CA GLU A 96 7.73 0.20 14.74
C GLU A 96 7.87 -1.30 14.92
N ALA A 97 6.81 -2.04 14.63
CA ALA A 97 6.79 -3.46 14.92
C ALA A 97 7.43 -4.26 13.78
N ALA A 98 8.18 -5.27 14.16
CA ALA A 98 8.64 -6.32 13.26
C ALA A 98 7.55 -7.40 13.10
N ASN A 99 6.26 -7.05 13.08
CA ASN A 99 5.16 -8.01 13.05
C ASN A 99 3.97 -7.55 12.21
N GLU A 100 4.21 -6.66 11.23
CA GLU A 100 3.19 -6.18 10.31
C GLU A 100 3.08 -7.02 9.03
N GLU A 101 4.08 -7.84 8.76
CA GLU A 101 4.11 -8.72 7.60
C GLU A 101 2.86 -9.60 7.55
N GLY A 102 2.15 -9.55 6.43
CA GLY A 102 0.93 -10.30 6.22
C GLY A 102 -0.35 -9.73 6.85
N ARG A 103 -0.30 -8.64 7.64
CA ARG A 103 -1.50 -7.94 8.11
C ARG A 103 -2.10 -7.03 7.05
N ILE A 104 -1.25 -6.45 6.20
CA ILE A 104 -1.61 -5.73 4.99
C ILE A 104 -0.83 -6.34 3.84
N ILE A 105 -1.53 -6.82 2.80
CA ILE A 105 -0.87 -7.39 1.64
C ILE A 105 -0.60 -6.29 0.62
N VAL A 106 0.65 -6.16 0.21
CA VAL A 106 1.08 -5.21 -0.83
C VAL A 106 1.51 -5.99 -2.06
N ASN A 107 0.98 -5.63 -3.22
CA ASN A 107 1.31 -6.24 -4.51
C ASN A 107 1.75 -5.20 -5.53
N VAL A 108 2.67 -5.59 -6.40
CA VAL A 108 3.05 -4.83 -7.60
C VAL A 108 2.90 -5.73 -8.82
N ASP A 109 1.98 -5.38 -9.74
CA ASP A 109 1.58 -6.23 -10.87
C ASP A 109 1.29 -7.68 -10.43
N GLY A 110 0.69 -7.86 -9.23
CA GLY A 110 0.37 -9.15 -8.62
C GLY A 110 1.53 -9.88 -7.94
N ALA A 111 2.77 -9.38 -8.00
CA ALA A 111 3.88 -9.89 -7.21
C ALA A 111 3.76 -9.39 -5.77
N ILE A 112 3.77 -10.30 -4.81
CA ILE A 112 3.70 -9.94 -3.39
C ILE A 112 5.01 -9.28 -2.96
N LYS A 113 4.88 -8.19 -2.22
CA LYS A 113 5.99 -7.45 -1.62
C LYS A 113 6.00 -7.69 -0.12
N TYR A 114 6.91 -8.52 0.33
CA TYR A 114 7.18 -8.69 1.75
C TYR A 114 8.51 -8.01 2.05
N TYR A 115 8.53 -7.07 2.95
CA TYR A 115 9.71 -6.53 3.59
C TYR A 115 9.30 -5.99 4.94
N GLU A 116 10.01 -6.41 5.96
CA GLU A 116 9.80 -5.91 7.30
C GLU A 116 11.13 -5.92 8.03
N GLN A 117 11.60 -4.75 8.36
CA GLN A 117 12.81 -4.57 9.15
C GLN A 117 12.59 -3.43 10.14
N TYR A 118 12.92 -3.69 11.38
CA TYR A 118 12.72 -2.78 12.49
C TYR A 118 13.13 -1.35 12.15
N ARG A 119 12.16 -0.44 12.13
CA ARG A 119 12.30 1.01 11.92
C ARG A 119 12.87 1.47 10.58
N VAL A 120 12.91 0.62 9.56
CA VAL A 120 13.40 1.05 8.24
C VAL A 120 12.29 1.37 7.24
N GLY A 121 11.07 0.93 7.51
CA GLY A 121 9.94 1.05 6.58
C GLY A 121 9.69 -0.27 5.85
N GLY A 122 8.62 -0.34 5.07
CA GLY A 122 8.12 -1.60 4.52
C GLY A 122 7.93 -1.64 3.00
N PHE A 123 8.05 -0.51 2.31
CA PHE A 123 7.82 -0.46 0.86
C PHE A 123 8.68 0.60 0.18
N PHE A 124 9.57 0.16 -0.71
CA PHE A 124 10.53 1.01 -1.41
C PHE A 124 10.17 1.07 -2.89
N SER A 125 9.71 2.22 -3.35
CA SER A 125 9.29 2.41 -4.73
C SER A 125 9.09 3.89 -5.10
N ASP A 126 9.00 4.16 -6.41
CA ASP A 126 8.73 5.49 -6.97
C ASP A 126 7.29 5.56 -7.52
N PRO A 127 6.46 6.54 -7.11
CA PRO A 127 5.12 6.75 -7.67
C PRO A 127 5.08 6.88 -9.19
N GLU A 128 6.18 7.35 -9.83
CA GLU A 128 6.26 7.46 -11.30
C GLU A 128 6.22 6.12 -12.04
N LEU A 129 6.40 5.01 -11.37
CA LEU A 129 6.31 3.68 -11.99
C LEU A 129 4.86 3.22 -12.18
N TYR A 130 3.92 3.82 -11.45
CA TYR A 130 2.54 3.34 -11.37
C TYR A 130 1.57 4.17 -12.19
N LYS A 131 0.60 3.50 -12.78
CA LYS A 131 -0.59 4.11 -13.40
C LYS A 131 -1.81 4.04 -12.51
N ARG A 132 -1.78 3.14 -11.50
CA ARG A 132 -2.96 2.86 -10.70
C ARG A 132 -2.59 2.26 -9.36
N VAL A 133 -3.38 2.62 -8.34
CA VAL A 133 -3.34 2.00 -7.02
C VAL A 133 -4.76 1.67 -6.58
N ASP A 134 -5.04 0.39 -6.28
CA ASP A 134 -6.29 -0.07 -5.70
C ASP A 134 -6.07 -0.40 -4.23
N VAL A 135 -6.89 0.15 -3.35
CA VAL A 135 -6.88 -0.19 -1.92
C VAL A 135 -8.19 -0.85 -1.55
N LEU A 136 -8.11 -2.13 -1.18
CA LEU A 136 -9.24 -2.93 -0.71
C LEU A 136 -9.14 -3.03 0.81
N ARG A 137 -10.07 -2.39 1.51
CA ARG A 137 -10.07 -2.34 2.97
C ARG A 137 -10.80 -3.54 3.56
N GLY A 138 -10.23 -4.08 4.64
CA GLY A 138 -10.78 -5.23 5.37
C GLY A 138 -10.48 -6.59 4.75
N PRO A 139 -10.75 -7.68 5.48
CA PRO A 139 -10.30 -9.03 5.17
C PRO A 139 -11.06 -9.74 4.04
N ALA A 140 -12.10 -9.14 3.46
CA ALA A 140 -12.85 -9.74 2.34
C ALA A 140 -11.98 -9.99 1.09
N SER A 141 -10.84 -9.31 0.97
CA SER A 141 -9.85 -9.50 -0.08
C SER A 141 -8.93 -10.72 0.12
N SER A 142 -8.91 -11.33 1.31
CA SER A 142 -8.04 -12.47 1.64
C SER A 142 -8.23 -13.67 0.70
N THR A 143 -9.43 -13.88 0.17
CA THR A 143 -9.71 -15.00 -0.73
C THR A 143 -8.79 -15.01 -1.95
N LEU A 144 -8.59 -13.87 -2.61
CA LEU A 144 -7.84 -13.76 -3.86
C LEU A 144 -6.35 -13.46 -3.69
N TYR A 145 -5.98 -12.83 -2.55
CA TYR A 145 -4.64 -12.27 -2.38
C TYR A 145 -3.77 -12.98 -1.35
N GLY A 146 -4.35 -13.56 -0.31
CA GLY A 146 -3.60 -14.28 0.73
C GLY A 146 -4.31 -14.26 2.07
N SER A 147 -4.14 -15.32 2.85
CA SER A 147 -4.58 -15.36 4.24
C SER A 147 -3.83 -14.31 5.05
N GLY A 148 -4.49 -13.72 6.05
CA GLY A 148 -3.88 -12.74 6.93
C GLY A 148 -4.06 -11.28 6.52
N ALA A 149 -4.71 -10.95 5.41
CA ALA A 149 -5.03 -9.57 5.07
C ALA A 149 -6.04 -8.95 6.06
N LEU A 150 -5.65 -8.81 7.33
CA LEU A 150 -6.53 -8.30 8.39
C LEU A 150 -6.96 -6.85 8.12
N GLY A 151 -6.02 -6.01 7.68
CA GLY A 151 -6.27 -4.62 7.30
C GLY A 151 -6.80 -4.49 5.88
N GLY A 152 -6.32 -5.32 4.98
CA GLY A 152 -6.68 -5.28 3.57
C GLY A 152 -5.53 -5.50 2.61
N VAL A 153 -5.70 -5.00 1.39
CA VAL A 153 -4.76 -5.19 0.28
C VAL A 153 -4.52 -3.87 -0.44
N ILE A 154 -3.28 -3.60 -0.80
CA ILE A 154 -2.87 -2.48 -1.66
C ILE A 154 -2.25 -3.07 -2.93
N ASN A 155 -2.86 -2.81 -4.08
CA ASN A 155 -2.37 -3.26 -5.37
C ASN A 155 -1.84 -2.08 -6.18
N PHE A 156 -0.59 -2.13 -6.54
CA PHE A 156 0.06 -1.21 -7.45
C PHE A 156 0.12 -1.82 -8.85
N THR A 157 -0.39 -1.09 -9.84
CA THR A 157 -0.30 -1.48 -11.25
C THR A 157 0.68 -0.55 -11.95
N THR A 158 1.72 -1.12 -12.56
CA THR A 158 2.72 -0.34 -13.30
C THR A 158 2.19 0.13 -14.64
N LYS A 159 2.79 1.19 -15.17
CA LYS A 159 2.52 1.76 -16.49
C LYS A 159 2.70 0.71 -17.60
N ASP A 160 1.94 0.86 -18.68
CA ASP A 160 1.98 0.01 -19.87
C ASP A 160 2.11 0.88 -21.13
N ALA A 161 2.60 0.35 -22.24
CA ALA A 161 2.74 1.09 -23.49
C ALA A 161 1.40 1.61 -24.02
N ARG A 162 0.32 0.85 -23.84
CA ARG A 162 -1.04 1.24 -24.25
C ARG A 162 -1.57 2.47 -23.51
N ASP A 163 -1.08 2.77 -22.32
CA ASP A 163 -1.50 3.94 -21.55
C ASP A 163 -1.05 5.26 -22.19
N PHE A 164 -0.13 5.20 -23.17
CA PHE A 164 0.52 6.34 -23.77
C PHE A 164 0.35 6.45 -25.28
N LEU A 165 0.07 5.34 -25.98
CA LEU A 165 -0.04 5.29 -27.44
C LEU A 165 -1.47 5.55 -27.88
N GLU A 166 -1.68 6.66 -28.59
CA GLU A 166 -2.96 6.97 -29.22
C GLU A 166 -3.21 6.11 -30.47
N GLU A 167 -4.46 6.13 -30.95
CA GLU A 167 -4.82 5.44 -32.19
C GLU A 167 -4.02 5.97 -33.37
N GLY A 168 -3.34 5.07 -34.08
CA GLY A 168 -2.48 5.41 -35.22
C GLY A 168 -1.04 5.77 -34.87
N GLU A 169 -0.69 5.93 -33.59
CA GLU A 169 0.70 6.09 -33.16
C GLU A 169 1.42 4.74 -33.10
N SER A 170 2.62 4.70 -33.65
CA SER A 170 3.51 3.54 -33.54
C SER A 170 4.51 3.67 -32.39
N GLY A 171 4.75 4.88 -31.91
CA GLY A 171 5.65 5.11 -30.78
C GLY A 171 5.53 6.51 -30.22
N MET A 172 6.04 6.71 -29.00
CA MET A 172 6.12 8.01 -28.36
C MET A 172 7.29 8.09 -27.37
N LEU A 173 7.73 9.31 -27.11
CA LEU A 173 8.64 9.67 -26.02
C LEU A 173 7.97 10.75 -25.16
N LYS A 174 7.74 10.48 -23.86
CA LYS A 174 7.31 11.49 -22.86
C LYS A 174 8.49 11.85 -21.98
N LEU A 175 8.76 13.14 -21.86
CA LEU A 175 9.75 13.69 -20.93
C LEU A 175 9.02 14.50 -19.86
N LYS A 176 9.41 14.33 -18.58
CA LYS A 176 8.85 15.08 -17.44
C LYS A 176 9.98 15.60 -16.57
N GLY A 177 9.86 16.85 -16.15
CA GLY A 177 10.69 17.45 -15.12
C GLY A 177 9.82 18.05 -14.01
N SER A 178 10.18 17.85 -12.74
CA SER A 178 9.51 18.51 -11.64
C SER A 178 10.47 19.09 -10.62
N TYR A 179 9.97 20.05 -9.85
CA TYR A 179 10.67 20.71 -8.75
C TYR A 179 9.72 20.94 -7.58
N ASN A 180 10.20 20.71 -6.36
CA ASN A 180 9.54 21.12 -5.12
C ASN A 180 10.49 21.96 -4.24
N SER A 181 9.95 22.98 -3.58
CA SER A 181 10.76 23.99 -2.91
C SER A 181 11.21 23.61 -1.50
N ASN A 182 10.45 22.79 -0.79
CA ASN A 182 10.74 22.49 0.61
C ASN A 182 12.01 21.66 0.78
N ARG A 183 12.23 20.71 -0.14
CA ARG A 183 13.38 19.81 -0.15
C ARG A 183 14.41 20.18 -1.22
N ASN A 184 14.24 21.28 -1.95
CA ASN A 184 14.95 21.51 -3.23
C ASN A 184 14.91 20.26 -4.13
N GLY A 185 13.77 19.55 -4.11
CA GLY A 185 13.64 18.25 -4.76
C GLY A 185 13.44 18.35 -6.26
N TYR A 186 14.11 17.50 -7.01
CA TYR A 186 14.03 17.40 -8.45
C TYR A 186 13.60 16.00 -8.89
N LEU A 187 12.86 15.95 -9.99
CA LEU A 187 12.56 14.72 -10.72
C LEU A 187 12.88 14.96 -12.20
N GLY A 188 13.59 14.02 -12.79
CA GLY A 188 13.67 13.83 -14.24
C GLY A 188 13.10 12.48 -14.61
N SER A 189 12.14 12.42 -15.54
CA SER A 189 11.53 11.18 -16.02
C SER A 189 11.49 11.14 -17.55
N ALA A 190 11.74 9.94 -18.11
CA ALA A 190 11.61 9.66 -19.52
C ALA A 190 10.87 8.34 -19.73
N ILE A 191 9.85 8.34 -20.59
CA ILE A 191 9.05 7.16 -20.94
C ILE A 191 9.07 7.00 -22.46
N LEU A 192 9.53 5.85 -22.92
CA LEU A 192 9.46 5.42 -24.31
C LEU A 192 8.42 4.32 -24.44
N ALA A 193 7.42 4.51 -25.29
CA ALA A 193 6.50 3.44 -25.69
C ALA A 193 6.60 3.21 -27.20
N GLN A 194 6.60 1.93 -27.60
CA GLN A 194 6.72 1.53 -29.02
C GLN A 194 5.81 0.35 -29.31
N ARG A 195 4.99 0.48 -30.34
CA ARG A 195 4.13 -0.58 -30.88
C ARG A 195 4.81 -1.23 -32.09
N PHE A 196 4.80 -2.54 -32.15
CA PHE A 196 5.33 -3.35 -33.25
C PHE A 196 4.19 -4.06 -33.98
N GLY A 197 3.37 -3.30 -34.69
CA GLY A 197 2.15 -3.81 -35.34
C GLY A 197 1.18 -4.38 -34.29
N ASP A 198 0.55 -5.50 -34.65
CA ASP A 198 -0.41 -6.20 -33.77
C ASP A 198 0.28 -7.33 -32.97
N VAL A 199 1.61 -7.34 -32.90
CA VAL A 199 2.37 -8.45 -32.32
C VAL A 199 2.90 -8.12 -30.93
N ALA A 200 3.35 -6.86 -30.72
CA ALA A 200 3.98 -6.51 -29.46
C ALA A 200 3.92 -5.00 -29.17
N ASP A 201 3.86 -4.68 -27.87
CA ASP A 201 4.05 -3.33 -27.34
C ASP A 201 5.19 -3.35 -26.31
N LEU A 202 6.05 -2.33 -26.34
CA LEU A 202 7.19 -2.15 -25.45
C LEU A 202 7.08 -0.82 -24.72
N LEU A 203 7.24 -0.83 -23.40
CA LEU A 203 7.46 0.34 -22.57
C LEU A 203 8.84 0.28 -21.92
N ILE A 204 9.56 1.39 -21.92
CA ILE A 204 10.76 1.59 -21.10
C ILE A 204 10.64 2.94 -20.43
N SER A 205 10.77 2.98 -19.12
CA SER A 205 10.83 4.24 -18.36
C SER A 205 12.03 4.27 -17.42
N GLY A 206 12.54 5.49 -17.18
CA GLY A 206 13.60 5.75 -16.21
C GLY A 206 13.34 7.07 -15.51
N ASN A 207 13.54 7.09 -14.20
CA ASN A 207 13.33 8.24 -13.35
C ASN A 207 14.56 8.47 -12.48
N TYR A 208 14.87 9.72 -12.23
CA TYR A 208 15.88 10.16 -11.27
C TYR A 208 15.28 11.20 -10.34
N ARG A 209 15.45 11.02 -9.04
CA ARG A 209 15.03 11.97 -8.01
C ARG A 209 16.18 12.28 -7.07
N GLU A 210 16.27 13.54 -6.67
CA GLU A 210 17.16 14.01 -5.65
C GLU A 210 16.43 15.01 -4.76
N SER A 211 16.68 15.00 -3.48
CA SER A 211 16.04 15.89 -2.51
C SER A 211 16.92 16.14 -1.30
N ASP A 212 17.06 17.39 -0.93
CA ASP A 212 17.64 17.79 0.36
C ASP A 212 16.72 17.37 1.54
N PRO A 213 17.21 17.43 2.79
CA PRO A 213 16.39 17.29 3.99
C PRO A 213 15.20 18.26 4.00
N TYR A 214 14.03 17.78 4.43
CA TYR A 214 12.85 18.62 4.47
C TYR A 214 12.76 19.48 5.73
N VAL A 215 12.02 20.58 5.62
CA VAL A 215 11.77 21.53 6.68
C VAL A 215 10.31 21.49 7.10
N THR A 216 10.04 21.45 8.39
CA THR A 216 8.69 21.46 8.99
C THR A 216 8.09 22.85 9.01
N GLY A 217 6.80 22.99 9.38
CA GLY A 217 6.10 24.26 9.40
C GLY A 217 6.67 25.31 10.39
N ASP A 218 7.39 24.87 11.42
CA ASP A 218 8.08 25.78 12.37
C ASP A 218 9.51 26.12 11.95
N GLY A 219 9.95 25.61 10.79
CA GLY A 219 11.30 25.85 10.26
C GLY A 219 12.35 24.88 10.75
N THR A 220 11.99 23.81 11.46
CA THR A 220 12.94 22.76 11.86
C THR A 220 13.28 21.88 10.67
N GLU A 221 14.58 21.71 10.39
CA GLU A 221 15.06 20.79 9.36
C GLU A 221 15.18 19.39 9.94
N ILE A 222 14.54 18.42 9.26
CA ILE A 222 14.63 17.01 9.61
C ILE A 222 15.88 16.45 8.94
N GLN A 223 16.97 16.44 9.69
CA GLN A 223 18.25 15.88 9.26
C GLN A 223 18.06 14.43 8.81
N SER A 224 18.89 13.94 7.93
CA SER A 224 18.82 12.55 7.44
C SER A 224 17.51 12.19 6.69
N SER A 225 16.82 13.16 6.13
CA SER A 225 15.66 12.95 5.27
C SER A 225 15.91 13.23 3.79
N GLY A 226 17.12 13.67 3.44
CA GLY A 226 17.59 13.80 2.06
C GLY A 226 17.81 12.43 1.42
N PHE A 227 17.69 12.35 0.10
CA PHE A 227 17.87 11.10 -0.63
C PHE A 227 18.19 11.35 -2.11
N GLU A 228 18.79 10.35 -2.72
CA GLU A 228 18.97 10.22 -4.18
C GLU A 228 18.43 8.87 -4.60
N THR A 229 17.62 8.82 -5.68
CA THR A 229 17.01 7.58 -6.16
C THR A 229 17.00 7.48 -7.67
N TRP A 230 17.23 6.28 -8.17
CA TRP A 230 16.99 5.86 -9.54
C TRP A 230 15.88 4.82 -9.58
N SER A 231 14.96 4.96 -10.50
CA SER A 231 13.94 3.93 -10.73
C SER A 231 13.72 3.70 -12.22
N GLY A 232 13.28 2.50 -12.58
CA GLY A 232 13.01 2.14 -13.96
C GLY A 232 12.02 1.02 -14.10
N LEU A 233 11.34 1.01 -15.25
CA LEU A 233 10.40 -0.01 -15.64
C LEU A 233 10.65 -0.40 -17.11
N ALA A 234 10.74 -1.69 -17.38
CA ALA A 234 10.70 -2.25 -18.72
C ALA A 234 9.56 -3.25 -18.81
N LYS A 235 8.61 -3.05 -19.71
CA LYS A 235 7.46 -3.92 -19.92
C LYS A 235 7.29 -4.25 -21.39
N LEU A 236 7.22 -5.54 -21.73
CA LEU A 236 6.95 -6.06 -23.06
C LEU A 236 5.66 -6.86 -23.03
N THR A 237 4.69 -6.47 -23.83
CA THR A 237 3.44 -7.21 -24.04
C THR A 237 3.48 -7.86 -25.42
N LEU A 238 3.26 -9.16 -25.49
CA LEU A 238 3.20 -9.96 -26.73
C LEU A 238 1.77 -10.47 -26.91
N TYR A 239 1.22 -10.33 -28.13
CA TYR A 239 -0.12 -10.75 -28.47
C TYR A 239 -0.07 -12.04 -29.28
N ASP A 240 -0.88 -13.03 -28.89
CA ASP A 240 -0.92 -14.33 -29.62
C ASP A 240 -1.86 -14.31 -30.85
N GLY A 241 -2.53 -13.20 -31.09
CA GLY A 241 -3.50 -13.05 -32.18
C GLY A 241 -4.87 -13.69 -31.92
N ASN A 242 -5.10 -14.24 -30.70
CA ASN A 242 -6.34 -14.86 -30.24
C ASN A 242 -6.74 -14.35 -28.86
N GLU A 243 -6.67 -13.04 -28.62
CA GLU A 243 -6.98 -12.37 -27.35
C GLU A 243 -6.00 -12.66 -26.21
N GLY A 244 -5.02 -13.55 -26.40
CA GLY A 244 -4.01 -13.86 -25.40
C GLY A 244 -2.89 -12.83 -25.35
N GLU A 245 -2.52 -12.44 -24.12
CA GLU A 245 -1.44 -11.50 -23.83
C GLU A 245 -0.38 -12.15 -22.93
N LEU A 246 0.86 -12.15 -23.37
CA LEU A 246 2.02 -12.50 -22.55
C LEU A 246 2.75 -11.20 -22.17
N LYS A 247 2.77 -10.86 -20.87
CA LYS A 247 3.46 -9.68 -20.35
C LYS A 247 4.73 -10.07 -19.62
N LEU A 248 5.80 -9.37 -19.92
CA LEU A 248 7.10 -9.46 -19.24
C LEU A 248 7.38 -8.09 -18.65
N SER A 249 7.44 -7.98 -17.33
CA SER A 249 7.68 -6.74 -16.59
C SER A 249 8.92 -6.87 -15.72
N TYR A 250 9.76 -5.82 -15.71
CA TYR A 250 10.86 -5.68 -14.77
C TYR A 250 10.90 -4.26 -14.23
N GLN A 251 10.78 -4.15 -12.92
CA GLN A 251 10.91 -2.91 -12.17
C GLN A 251 12.19 -2.94 -11.36
N HIS A 252 12.86 -1.79 -11.29
CA HIS A 252 14.06 -1.57 -10.48
C HIS A 252 13.95 -0.24 -9.75
N TRP A 253 14.27 -0.22 -8.48
CA TRP A 253 14.42 0.97 -7.66
C TRP A 253 15.71 0.85 -6.87
N ASP A 254 16.46 1.94 -6.79
CA ASP A 254 17.81 1.99 -6.21
C ASP A 254 18.00 3.35 -5.56
N SER A 255 18.48 3.38 -4.34
CA SER A 255 18.72 4.62 -3.61
C SER A 255 19.93 4.53 -2.71
N ASP A 256 20.75 5.55 -2.80
CA ASP A 256 21.88 5.81 -1.91
C ASP A 256 21.59 7.03 -1.05
N ALA A 257 21.87 6.94 0.25
CA ALA A 257 21.73 8.05 1.17
C ALA A 257 22.79 7.97 2.29
N GLU A 258 23.60 9.02 2.41
CA GLU A 258 24.62 9.14 3.42
C GLU A 258 24.11 9.74 4.72
N ASP A 259 24.75 9.45 5.86
CA ASP A 259 24.45 10.00 7.19
C ASP A 259 22.97 9.89 7.59
N GLN A 260 22.31 8.81 7.20
CA GLN A 260 20.90 8.57 7.52
C GLN A 260 20.73 8.12 8.96
N ASP A 261 19.67 8.57 9.63
CA ASP A 261 19.29 7.95 10.90
C ASP A 261 19.03 6.45 10.69
N PHE A 262 19.51 5.60 11.61
CA PHE A 262 19.18 4.18 11.58
C PHE A 262 17.65 3.98 11.56
N ALA A 263 16.94 4.68 12.43
CA ALA A 263 15.47 4.61 12.54
C ALA A 263 14.81 5.55 11.52
N GLN A 264 14.50 5.06 10.34
CA GLN A 264 13.86 5.85 9.28
C GLN A 264 12.37 6.09 9.50
N THR A 265 11.70 5.22 10.28
CA THR A 265 10.31 5.50 10.69
C THR A 265 10.21 6.66 11.68
N GLY A 266 11.32 7.30 12.03
CA GLY A 266 11.37 8.37 13.01
C GLY A 266 11.48 7.84 14.45
N GLY A 267 11.39 8.73 15.43
CA GLY A 267 11.46 8.37 16.84
C GLY A 267 12.84 8.50 17.44
N SER A 268 13.75 9.17 16.76
CA SER A 268 14.86 9.79 17.47
C SER A 268 14.29 10.89 18.35
N LEU A 269 14.53 10.77 19.60
CA LEU A 269 14.18 11.65 20.67
C LEU A 269 13.99 13.11 20.23
N ASP A 270 12.77 13.60 20.31
CA ASP A 270 12.28 14.95 20.05
C ASP A 270 12.96 15.98 20.97
N SER A 271 14.25 16.15 20.99
CA SER A 271 14.87 17.11 21.86
C SER A 271 16.36 17.36 21.63
N GLY A 272 16.83 17.32 20.39
CA GLY A 272 18.24 17.67 20.14
C GLY A 272 19.26 16.79 20.89
N SER A 273 18.83 15.68 21.43
CA SER A 273 19.69 14.68 22.03
C SER A 273 19.83 13.49 21.11
N VAL A 274 21.04 13.18 20.83
CA VAL A 274 21.62 12.00 20.19
C VAL A 274 20.58 11.01 19.71
N ASN A 275 20.43 10.89 18.40
CA ASN A 275 19.73 9.79 17.74
C ASN A 275 20.02 8.47 18.48
N GLY A 276 18.97 7.79 18.97
CA GLY A 276 19.12 6.65 19.87
C GLY A 276 19.86 5.46 19.27
N PHE A 277 20.11 5.45 17.94
CA PHE A 277 20.83 4.38 17.25
C PHE A 277 22.02 4.87 16.41
N GLY A 278 22.22 6.19 16.29
CA GLY A 278 23.26 6.77 15.44
C GLY A 278 22.84 6.87 13.98
N THR A 279 23.83 7.13 13.11
CA THR A 279 23.65 7.25 11.66
C THR A 279 24.31 6.09 10.92
N VAL A 280 23.84 5.84 9.72
CA VAL A 280 24.37 4.86 8.76
C VAL A 280 24.35 5.46 7.36
N ASP A 281 25.24 5.03 6.49
CA ASP A 281 25.06 5.19 5.06
C ASP A 281 24.21 4.02 4.58
N ARG A 282 23.15 4.30 3.85
CA ARG A 282 22.15 3.30 3.45
C ARG A 282 22.05 3.22 1.94
N HIS A 283 22.20 2.01 1.43
CA HIS A 283 21.91 1.64 0.05
C HIS A 283 20.75 0.66 0.03
N VAL A 284 19.69 0.99 -0.69
CA VAL A 284 18.49 0.14 -0.80
C VAL A 284 18.22 -0.16 -2.26
N VAL A 285 18.08 -1.44 -2.57
CA VAL A 285 17.74 -1.92 -3.90
C VAL A 285 16.48 -2.76 -3.84
N ASP A 286 15.48 -2.41 -4.65
CA ASP A 286 14.24 -3.18 -4.80
C ASP A 286 14.04 -3.57 -6.26
N ARG A 287 13.82 -4.86 -6.51
CA ARG A 287 13.63 -5.42 -7.85
C ARG A 287 12.38 -6.26 -7.88
N THR A 288 11.59 -6.13 -8.95
CA THR A 288 10.42 -6.95 -9.18
C THR A 288 10.37 -7.38 -10.64
N ALA A 289 10.31 -8.67 -10.89
CA ALA A 289 10.13 -9.24 -12.22
C ALA A 289 8.82 -10.04 -12.26
N VAL A 290 7.99 -9.82 -13.28
CA VAL A 290 6.71 -10.50 -13.45
C VAL A 290 6.61 -11.02 -14.89
N VAL A 291 6.21 -12.28 -15.02
CA VAL A 291 5.78 -12.88 -16.27
C VAL A 291 4.34 -13.31 -16.10
N SER A 292 3.42 -12.75 -16.87
CA SER A 292 2.02 -13.13 -16.83
C SER A 292 1.51 -13.48 -18.23
N TYR A 293 0.64 -14.48 -18.30
CA TYR A 293 -0.14 -14.81 -19.48
C TYR A 293 -1.61 -14.76 -19.11
N GLU A 294 -2.38 -13.98 -19.86
CA GLU A 294 -3.82 -13.83 -19.70
C GLU A 294 -4.49 -14.14 -21.03
N ASN A 295 -5.55 -14.93 -21.00
CA ASN A 295 -6.38 -15.18 -22.17
C ASN A 295 -7.83 -15.42 -21.72
N PRO A 296 -8.76 -14.51 -22.03
CA PRO A 296 -10.17 -14.66 -21.66
C PRO A 296 -10.86 -15.78 -22.42
N PHE A 297 -10.29 -16.25 -23.57
CA PHE A 297 -10.91 -17.28 -24.41
C PHE A 297 -12.38 -16.99 -24.71
N SER A 298 -12.70 -15.78 -25.19
CA SER A 298 -14.07 -15.25 -25.32
C SER A 298 -15.05 -16.17 -26.08
N GLY A 299 -14.56 -17.15 -26.83
CA GLY A 299 -15.34 -18.22 -27.46
C GLY A 299 -15.56 -19.47 -26.60
N ASN A 300 -15.15 -19.51 -25.34
CA ASN A 300 -15.19 -20.69 -24.48
C ASN A 300 -15.52 -20.34 -23.04
N ASP A 301 -16.73 -20.47 -22.61
CA ASP A 301 -17.24 -20.15 -21.26
C ASP A 301 -16.53 -20.91 -20.11
N TRP A 302 -15.68 -21.90 -20.40
CA TRP A 302 -14.94 -22.69 -19.40
C TRP A 302 -13.52 -22.17 -19.13
N LEU A 303 -13.04 -21.26 -19.96
CA LEU A 303 -11.66 -20.78 -19.89
C LEU A 303 -11.61 -19.25 -19.91
N ASP A 304 -11.08 -18.69 -18.86
CA ASP A 304 -10.52 -17.34 -18.73
C ASP A 304 -9.29 -17.53 -17.86
N LEU A 305 -8.16 -17.77 -18.53
CA LEU A 305 -6.94 -18.28 -17.90
C LEU A 305 -5.98 -17.14 -17.59
N LYS A 306 -5.50 -17.10 -16.33
CA LYS A 306 -4.43 -16.19 -15.87
C LYS A 306 -3.33 -17.01 -15.23
N LEU A 307 -2.12 -16.90 -15.76
CA LEU A 307 -0.91 -17.55 -15.23
C LEU A 307 0.10 -16.46 -14.90
N GLN A 308 0.75 -16.58 -13.77
CA GLN A 308 1.78 -15.64 -13.36
C GLN A 308 2.93 -16.34 -12.66
N ALA A 309 4.14 -15.91 -12.99
CA ALA A 309 5.35 -16.16 -12.22
C ALA A 309 5.99 -14.82 -11.87
N SER A 310 6.35 -14.63 -10.62
CA SER A 310 7.02 -13.39 -10.20
C SER A 310 8.20 -13.68 -9.27
N PHE A 311 9.12 -12.72 -9.28
CA PHE A 311 10.27 -12.65 -8.39
C PHE A 311 10.37 -11.24 -7.85
N SER A 312 10.49 -11.09 -6.53
CA SER A 312 10.81 -9.83 -5.89
C SER A 312 12.03 -9.99 -4.99
N ASP A 313 12.89 -8.97 -4.96
CA ASP A 313 14.12 -8.93 -4.20
C ASP A 313 14.28 -7.53 -3.62
N THR A 314 14.40 -7.44 -2.30
CA THR A 314 14.67 -6.19 -1.59
C THR A 314 15.91 -6.39 -0.74
N THR A 315 16.94 -5.55 -0.94
CA THR A 315 18.17 -5.57 -0.17
C THR A 315 18.39 -4.19 0.47
N VAL A 316 18.77 -4.17 1.73
CA VAL A 316 19.13 -2.96 2.46
C VAL A 316 20.52 -3.15 3.06
N ASP A 317 21.48 -2.41 2.54
CA ASP A 317 22.85 -2.35 3.05
C ASP A 317 23.02 -1.11 3.92
N GLN A 318 23.56 -1.30 5.11
CA GLN A 318 23.86 -0.24 6.07
C GLN A 318 25.33 -0.29 6.41
N THR A 319 26.04 0.77 6.07
CA THR A 319 27.50 0.90 6.32
C THR A 319 27.82 2.15 7.12
N ASN A 320 29.06 2.28 7.58
CA ASN A 320 29.54 3.41 8.36
C ASN A 320 28.68 3.70 9.61
N ALA A 321 28.20 2.65 10.26
CA ALA A 321 27.36 2.78 11.46
C ALA A 321 28.10 3.53 12.57
N SER A 322 27.58 4.72 12.91
CA SER A 322 28.23 5.60 13.91
C SER A 322 27.96 5.17 15.34
N GLY A 323 26.85 4.48 15.58
CA GLY A 323 26.35 4.23 16.92
C GLY A 323 26.16 5.54 17.71
N ILE A 324 26.16 5.44 19.03
CA ILE A 324 26.12 6.60 19.94
C ILE A 324 27.51 6.90 20.43
N PRO A 325 28.21 7.93 19.92
CA PRO A 325 29.60 8.19 20.25
C PRO A 325 29.87 8.32 21.76
N GLY A 326 30.86 7.57 22.25
CA GLY A 326 31.21 7.54 23.66
C GLY A 326 30.28 6.72 24.58
N LEU A 327 29.24 6.11 24.03
CA LEU A 327 28.30 5.28 24.79
C LEU A 327 28.15 3.88 24.19
N LEU A 328 27.67 3.77 22.95
CA LEU A 328 27.35 2.52 22.27
C LEU A 328 27.81 2.58 20.83
N THR A 329 28.87 1.86 20.51
CA THR A 329 29.43 1.75 19.17
C THR A 329 29.62 0.28 18.81
N CYS A 330 29.84 -0.02 17.55
CA CYS A 330 30.15 -1.38 17.09
C CYS A 330 31.36 -1.99 17.79
N GLU A 331 32.38 -1.17 18.12
CA GLU A 331 33.56 -1.62 18.82
C GLU A 331 33.35 -2.00 20.31
N GLY A 332 32.16 -1.67 20.83
CA GLY A 332 31.72 -2.03 22.18
C GLY A 332 32.63 -1.50 23.29
N THR A 333 32.20 -0.51 24.04
CA THR A 333 33.05 -0.01 25.18
C THR A 333 32.82 -0.76 26.47
N PHE A 334 31.74 -1.56 26.60
CA PHE A 334 31.46 -2.28 27.85
C PHE A 334 30.74 -3.62 27.68
N LEU A 335 30.19 -3.93 26.51
CA LEU A 335 29.25 -5.05 26.32
C LEU A 335 29.41 -5.66 24.92
N ALA A 336 28.98 -6.91 24.76
CA ALA A 336 28.92 -7.59 23.48
C ALA A 336 28.41 -6.67 22.37
N PRO A 337 28.92 -6.75 21.14
CA PRO A 337 28.57 -5.85 20.07
C PRO A 337 27.05 -5.81 19.90
N TYR A 338 26.45 -4.62 20.01
CA TYR A 338 25.06 -4.43 19.65
C TYR A 338 24.97 -4.39 18.13
N ALA A 339 24.34 -5.39 17.58
CA ALA A 339 24.15 -5.51 16.15
C ALA A 339 23.53 -4.24 15.50
N LEU A 340 22.68 -3.51 16.24
CA LEU A 340 22.08 -2.24 15.80
C LEU A 340 23.07 -1.07 15.64
N PHE A 341 24.30 -1.22 16.07
CA PHE A 341 25.33 -0.15 15.98
C PHE A 341 26.49 -0.53 15.07
N CYS A 342 26.31 -1.59 14.29
CA CYS A 342 27.30 -2.10 13.36
C CYS A 342 26.74 -2.07 11.94
N ASP A 343 27.63 -2.18 10.97
CA ASP A 343 27.24 -2.34 9.58
C ASP A 343 26.42 -3.61 9.42
N SER A 344 25.37 -3.54 8.62
CA SER A 344 24.40 -4.65 8.49
C SER A 344 23.82 -4.74 7.08
N GLU A 345 23.42 -5.95 6.71
CA GLU A 345 22.74 -6.24 5.45
C GLU A 345 21.43 -7.00 5.73
N TYR A 346 20.35 -6.64 5.05
CA TYR A 346 19.05 -7.30 5.14
C TYR A 346 18.58 -7.64 3.74
N GLY A 347 18.07 -8.86 3.54
CA GLY A 347 17.60 -9.31 2.24
C GLY A 347 16.29 -10.10 2.32
N TYR A 348 15.38 -9.83 1.38
CA TYR A 348 14.12 -10.53 1.19
C TYR A 348 13.98 -10.93 -0.27
N GLN A 349 13.94 -12.22 -0.56
CA GLN A 349 13.72 -12.76 -1.90
C GLN A 349 12.45 -13.59 -1.92
N THR A 350 11.51 -13.25 -2.79
CA THR A 350 10.24 -13.97 -2.91
C THR A 350 10.02 -14.46 -4.34
N TRP A 351 9.86 -15.77 -4.51
CA TRP A 351 9.37 -16.41 -5.72
C TRP A 351 7.88 -16.71 -5.56
N GLN A 352 7.09 -16.42 -6.58
CA GLN A 352 5.66 -16.69 -6.56
C GLN A 352 5.21 -17.26 -7.88
N LEU A 353 4.28 -18.23 -7.81
CA LEU A 353 3.53 -18.75 -8.93
C LEU A 353 2.04 -18.62 -8.64
N LYS A 354 1.26 -18.19 -9.62
CA LYS A 354 -0.20 -18.09 -9.54
C LYS A 354 -0.81 -18.66 -10.81
N ALA A 355 -1.87 -19.45 -10.65
CA ALA A 355 -2.71 -19.91 -11.74
C ALA A 355 -4.18 -19.69 -11.36
N GLU A 356 -4.94 -19.09 -12.24
CA GLU A 356 -6.34 -18.77 -12.03
C GLU A 356 -7.12 -19.04 -13.30
N ASN A 357 -8.33 -19.54 -13.16
CA ASN A 357 -9.26 -19.73 -14.26
C ASN A 357 -10.68 -19.37 -13.83
N THR A 358 -11.39 -18.58 -14.62
CA THR A 358 -12.77 -18.25 -14.40
C THR A 358 -13.67 -19.01 -15.40
N ILE A 359 -14.71 -19.64 -14.87
CA ILE A 359 -15.72 -20.37 -15.64
C ILE A 359 -16.97 -19.51 -15.65
N GLU A 360 -17.44 -19.19 -16.84
CA GLU A 360 -18.69 -18.45 -17.04
C GLU A 360 -19.84 -19.40 -17.29
N SER A 361 -21.00 -19.08 -16.73
CA SER A 361 -22.24 -19.73 -17.10
C SER A 361 -23.41 -18.76 -17.01
N ARG A 362 -24.29 -18.78 -18.00
CA ARG A 362 -25.40 -17.82 -18.14
C ARG A 362 -26.72 -18.53 -18.35
N GLY A 363 -27.75 -18.07 -17.65
CA GLY A 363 -29.13 -18.47 -17.82
C GLY A 363 -30.02 -17.31 -18.29
N SER A 364 -31.31 -17.50 -18.27
CA SER A 364 -32.25 -16.46 -18.71
C SER A 364 -32.32 -15.24 -17.77
N ASN A 365 -31.94 -15.39 -16.51
CA ASN A 365 -32.07 -14.38 -15.48
C ASN A 365 -30.97 -14.45 -14.43
N TRP A 366 -29.89 -15.15 -14.73
CA TRP A 366 -28.69 -15.22 -13.88
C TRP A 366 -27.42 -15.37 -14.73
N GLU A 367 -26.34 -14.86 -14.17
CA GLU A 367 -24.96 -15.04 -14.65
C GLU A 367 -24.12 -15.54 -13.49
N ASN A 368 -23.09 -16.32 -13.79
CA ASN A 368 -22.22 -16.90 -12.80
C ASN A 368 -20.78 -16.90 -13.32
N PHE A 369 -19.86 -16.46 -12.46
CA PHE A 369 -18.42 -16.39 -12.72
C PHE A 369 -17.70 -17.12 -11.60
N LEU A 370 -17.36 -18.39 -11.84
CA LEU A 370 -16.68 -19.24 -10.87
C LEU A 370 -15.17 -19.18 -11.10
N THR A 371 -14.46 -18.50 -10.20
CA THR A 371 -13.00 -18.40 -10.21
C THR A 371 -12.38 -19.46 -9.31
N LEU A 372 -11.45 -20.24 -9.89
CA LEU A 372 -10.63 -21.24 -9.22
C LEU A 372 -9.17 -20.82 -9.32
N GLY A 373 -8.44 -20.82 -8.22
CA GLY A 373 -7.05 -20.43 -8.24
C GLY A 373 -6.14 -21.25 -7.36
N TRP A 374 -4.89 -21.24 -7.72
CA TRP A 374 -3.77 -21.78 -6.97
C TRP A 374 -2.66 -20.73 -6.88
N GLN A 375 -2.03 -20.63 -5.71
CA GLN A 375 -0.93 -19.73 -5.46
C GLN A 375 0.14 -20.45 -4.63
N PHE A 376 1.39 -20.24 -5.02
CA PHE A 376 2.56 -20.69 -4.29
C PHE A 376 3.50 -19.50 -4.10
N ALA A 377 4.03 -19.32 -2.90
CA ALA A 377 5.07 -18.33 -2.60
C ALA A 377 6.16 -18.98 -1.76
N HIS A 378 7.40 -18.66 -2.06
CA HIS A 378 8.59 -19.05 -1.31
C HIS A 378 9.43 -17.81 -1.08
N GLN A 379 9.54 -17.38 0.17
CA GLN A 379 10.37 -16.29 0.60
C GLN A 379 11.61 -16.81 1.30
N THR A 380 12.76 -16.24 0.96
CA THR A 380 14.02 -16.41 1.70
C THR A 380 14.36 -15.05 2.33
N ARG A 381 14.70 -15.08 3.60
CA ARG A 381 15.10 -13.92 4.36
C ARG A 381 16.52 -14.11 4.89
N THR A 382 17.35 -13.09 4.71
CA THR A 382 18.72 -13.01 5.22
C THR A 382 18.88 -11.77 6.10
N GLY A 383 19.77 -11.85 7.08
CA GLY A 383 20.08 -10.73 7.94
C GLY A 383 21.43 -10.95 8.61
N GLU A 384 22.39 -10.09 8.28
CA GLU A 384 23.76 -10.17 8.77
C GLU A 384 24.23 -8.85 9.37
N VAL A 385 25.11 -8.94 10.35
CA VAL A 385 25.82 -7.79 10.93
C VAL A 385 27.32 -8.04 10.90
N THR A 386 28.07 -7.02 10.52
CA THR A 386 29.52 -7.07 10.51
C THR A 386 30.06 -6.40 11.76
N GLU A 387 30.60 -7.21 12.68
CA GLU A 387 31.25 -6.72 13.91
C GLU A 387 32.53 -5.94 13.61
N ALA A 388 32.95 -5.10 14.52
CA ALA A 388 34.17 -4.29 14.40
C ALA A 388 35.45 -5.09 14.08
N ALA A 389 35.51 -6.37 14.45
CA ALA A 389 36.57 -7.29 14.10
C ALA A 389 36.53 -7.80 12.65
N GLY A 390 35.48 -7.44 11.89
CA GLY A 390 35.26 -7.92 10.53
C GLY A 390 34.62 -9.33 10.47
N THR A 391 34.07 -9.82 11.57
CA THR A 391 33.33 -11.07 11.63
C THR A 391 31.89 -10.79 11.35
N THR A 392 31.29 -11.52 10.39
CA THR A 392 29.86 -11.42 10.11
C THR A 392 29.09 -12.43 10.98
N THR A 393 28.02 -11.97 11.61
CA THR A 393 27.13 -12.76 12.47
C THR A 393 25.68 -12.48 12.14
N ALA A 394 24.81 -13.45 12.44
CA ALA A 394 23.38 -13.30 12.24
C ALA A 394 22.74 -12.39 13.30
N LEU A 395 21.62 -11.80 12.95
CA LEU A 395 20.84 -10.90 13.80
C LEU A 395 19.83 -11.69 14.65
N PRO A 396 19.93 -11.69 15.99
CA PRO A 396 19.02 -12.45 16.83
C PRO A 396 17.59 -11.87 16.87
N TYR A 397 17.40 -10.61 16.51
CA TYR A 397 16.09 -9.93 16.44
C TYR A 397 15.51 -9.93 15.01
N HIS A 398 16.26 -10.36 14.00
CA HIS A 398 15.84 -10.48 12.62
C HIS A 398 16.36 -11.82 12.05
N PRO A 399 15.78 -12.94 12.48
CA PRO A 399 16.28 -14.26 12.16
C PRO A 399 16.15 -14.58 10.68
N GLU A 400 17.20 -15.21 10.14
CA GLU A 400 17.16 -15.77 8.81
C GLU A 400 16.21 -16.98 8.73
N GLY A 401 15.70 -17.25 7.54
CA GLY A 401 14.90 -18.43 7.30
C GLY A 401 14.12 -18.38 5.99
N THR A 402 13.21 -19.32 5.85
CA THR A 402 12.30 -19.41 4.72
C THR A 402 10.85 -19.42 5.18
N ASP A 403 9.99 -18.78 4.40
CA ASP A 403 8.54 -18.77 4.54
C ASP A 403 7.93 -19.33 3.24
N ILE A 404 7.22 -20.44 3.35
CA ILE A 404 6.58 -21.12 2.21
C ILE A 404 5.06 -21.08 2.41
N LYS A 405 4.36 -20.55 1.42
CA LYS A 405 2.89 -20.49 1.39
C LYS A 405 2.38 -21.22 0.15
N ASN A 406 1.40 -22.07 0.34
CA ASN A 406 0.76 -22.81 -0.75
C ASN A 406 -0.76 -22.78 -0.54
N ALA A 407 -1.50 -22.23 -1.49
CA ALA A 407 -2.92 -21.97 -1.33
C ALA A 407 -3.75 -22.39 -2.52
N PHE A 408 -4.97 -22.85 -2.22
CA PHE A 408 -6.05 -22.98 -3.20
C PHE A 408 -7.20 -22.09 -2.78
N TYR A 409 -7.84 -21.46 -3.76
CA TYR A 409 -9.01 -20.62 -3.50
C TYR A 409 -10.09 -20.81 -4.56
N LEU A 410 -11.29 -20.53 -4.11
CA LEU A 410 -12.50 -20.54 -4.92
C LEU A 410 -13.32 -19.32 -4.57
N GLN A 411 -13.76 -18.59 -5.58
CA GLN A 411 -14.73 -17.52 -5.45
C GLN A 411 -15.77 -17.67 -6.54
N ASP A 412 -17.02 -17.52 -6.17
CA ASP A 412 -18.12 -17.55 -7.12
C ASP A 412 -18.84 -16.20 -7.11
N GLU A 413 -19.13 -15.65 -8.26
CA GLU A 413 -19.95 -14.46 -8.39
C GLU A 413 -21.23 -14.80 -9.12
N ILE A 414 -22.36 -14.73 -8.41
CA ILE A 414 -23.67 -15.10 -8.93
C ILE A 414 -24.53 -13.84 -9.01
N ILE A 415 -24.90 -13.46 -10.23
CA ILE A 415 -25.71 -12.28 -10.50
C ILE A 415 -27.12 -12.71 -10.91
N PHE A 416 -28.13 -12.24 -10.20
CA PHE A 416 -29.55 -12.50 -10.48
C PHE A 416 -30.25 -11.23 -10.97
N ASN A 417 -30.90 -11.33 -12.14
CA ASN A 417 -31.72 -10.26 -12.76
C ASN A 417 -30.96 -8.90 -12.83
N GLU A 418 -29.62 -8.93 -12.96
CA GLU A 418 -28.75 -7.73 -12.97
C GLU A 418 -28.86 -6.84 -11.72
N ARG A 419 -29.45 -7.35 -10.63
CA ARG A 419 -29.74 -6.58 -9.41
C ARG A 419 -29.17 -7.16 -8.15
N LEU A 420 -29.16 -8.47 -8.01
CA LEU A 420 -28.64 -9.14 -6.82
C LEU A 420 -27.37 -9.89 -7.20
N THR A 421 -26.26 -9.49 -6.60
CA THR A 421 -24.98 -10.18 -6.72
C THR A 421 -24.65 -10.82 -5.38
N ILE A 422 -24.27 -12.10 -5.39
CA ILE A 422 -23.83 -12.86 -4.20
C ILE A 422 -22.45 -13.42 -4.52
N ILE A 423 -21.49 -13.17 -3.64
CA ILE A 423 -20.09 -13.56 -3.84
C ILE A 423 -19.60 -14.40 -2.64
N PRO A 424 -19.88 -15.72 -2.60
CA PRO A 424 -19.18 -16.62 -1.68
C PRO A 424 -17.76 -16.87 -2.14
N GLY A 425 -16.86 -17.03 -1.19
CA GLY A 425 -15.47 -17.37 -1.46
C GLY A 425 -14.84 -18.12 -0.29
N VAL A 426 -13.79 -18.86 -0.59
CA VAL A 426 -13.00 -19.57 0.42
C VAL A 426 -11.57 -19.76 -0.07
N ARG A 427 -10.63 -19.63 0.86
CA ARG A 427 -9.20 -19.90 0.63
C ARG A 427 -8.73 -20.92 1.67
N TRP A 428 -7.95 -21.91 1.20
CA TRP A 428 -7.16 -22.81 2.04
C TRP A 428 -5.69 -22.50 1.79
N GLU A 429 -4.93 -22.26 2.85
CA GLU A 429 -3.51 -21.96 2.76
C GLU A 429 -2.73 -22.78 3.75
N TRP A 430 -1.68 -23.46 3.27
CA TRP A 430 -0.67 -24.11 4.07
C TRP A 430 0.55 -23.20 4.16
N HIS A 431 1.09 -23.16 5.34
CA HIS A 431 2.21 -22.30 5.69
C HIS A 431 3.28 -23.12 6.40
N GLU A 432 4.54 -22.92 6.01
CA GLU A 432 5.71 -23.58 6.56
C GLU A 432 6.79 -22.51 6.80
N LEU A 433 7.32 -22.46 8.02
CA LEU A 433 8.44 -21.63 8.40
C LEU A 433 9.62 -22.51 8.78
N ASP A 434 10.74 -22.34 8.10
CA ASP A 434 12.01 -22.99 8.45
C ASP A 434 13.03 -21.94 8.89
N PRO A 435 13.57 -22.05 10.13
CA PRO A 435 14.62 -21.15 10.61
C PRO A 435 15.95 -21.39 9.90
N GLY A 436 16.66 -20.32 9.59
CA GLY A 436 18.03 -20.39 9.08
C GLY A 436 18.99 -21.03 10.10
N SER A 437 20.08 -21.58 9.61
CA SER A 437 21.09 -22.26 10.46
C SER A 437 21.71 -21.34 11.51
N SER A 438 21.74 -20.03 11.24
CA SER A 438 22.27 -18.98 12.12
C SER A 438 21.45 -18.79 13.38
N THR A 439 20.16 -19.13 13.39
CA THR A 439 19.29 -19.00 14.56
C THR A 439 19.64 -19.98 15.69
N GLY A 440 20.39 -21.02 15.38
CA GLY A 440 20.67 -22.14 16.31
C GLY A 440 19.44 -23.01 16.62
N VAL A 441 18.33 -22.76 15.95
CA VAL A 441 17.05 -23.51 16.05
C VAL A 441 16.92 -24.42 14.86
N SER A 442 16.46 -25.64 15.07
CA SER A 442 16.20 -26.62 14.01
C SER A 442 14.73 -27.03 13.88
N GLN A 443 13.86 -26.47 14.71
CA GLN A 443 12.44 -26.79 14.71
C GLN A 443 11.71 -25.83 13.77
N GLY A 444 11.18 -26.35 12.65
CA GLY A 444 10.25 -25.63 11.78
C GLY A 444 8.86 -25.49 12.40
N SER A 445 8.03 -24.68 11.79
CA SER A 445 6.61 -24.48 12.16
C SER A 445 5.74 -24.68 10.92
N GLU A 446 4.72 -25.52 11.02
CA GLU A 446 3.74 -25.76 9.96
C GLU A 446 2.33 -25.53 10.49
N ASP A 447 1.48 -24.88 9.70
CA ASP A 447 0.06 -24.68 10.04
C ASP A 447 -0.77 -24.49 8.77
N PHE A 448 -2.10 -24.44 8.89
CA PHE A 448 -2.98 -24.16 7.77
C PHE A 448 -4.05 -23.14 8.16
N ALA A 449 -4.52 -22.34 7.22
CA ALA A 449 -5.57 -21.35 7.39
C ALA A 449 -6.76 -21.65 6.49
N LEU A 450 -7.95 -21.29 6.99
CA LEU A 450 -9.20 -21.34 6.23
C LEU A 450 -9.86 -19.97 6.30
N SER A 451 -10.00 -19.31 5.16
CA SER A 451 -10.54 -17.95 5.07
C SER A 451 -11.81 -17.90 4.20
N PRO A 452 -13.00 -18.20 4.79
CA PRO A 452 -14.28 -18.09 4.10
C PRO A 452 -14.76 -16.63 4.07
N LYS A 453 -15.51 -16.28 3.00
CA LYS A 453 -16.22 -15.01 2.90
C LYS A 453 -17.58 -15.17 2.21
N ILE A 454 -18.44 -14.20 2.42
CA ILE A 454 -19.63 -13.97 1.61
C ILE A 454 -19.87 -12.48 1.48
N ALA A 455 -20.14 -12.00 0.27
CA ALA A 455 -20.55 -10.63 0.05
C ALA A 455 -21.84 -10.59 -0.78
N VAL A 456 -22.66 -9.60 -0.53
CA VAL A 456 -23.96 -9.41 -1.20
C VAL A 456 -24.09 -7.95 -1.62
N HIS A 457 -24.46 -7.73 -2.87
CA HIS A 457 -24.82 -6.41 -3.38
C HIS A 457 -26.24 -6.48 -3.99
N TYR A 458 -27.07 -5.52 -3.63
CA TYR A 458 -28.45 -5.47 -4.12
C TYR A 458 -28.81 -4.08 -4.62
N ARG A 459 -28.97 -3.95 -5.94
CA ARG A 459 -29.43 -2.73 -6.58
C ARG A 459 -30.96 -2.63 -6.47
N ILE A 460 -31.45 -1.76 -5.58
CA ILE A 460 -32.89 -1.50 -5.40
C ILE A 460 -33.44 -0.81 -6.63
N ASN A 461 -32.75 0.21 -7.12
CA ASN A 461 -33.02 0.96 -8.34
C ASN A 461 -31.71 1.60 -8.83
N ASP A 462 -31.75 2.42 -9.88
CA ASP A 462 -30.58 3.07 -10.47
C ASP A 462 -29.90 4.10 -9.54
N THR A 463 -30.60 4.52 -8.48
CA THR A 463 -30.11 5.51 -7.52
C THR A 463 -29.56 4.87 -6.25
N LEU A 464 -30.10 3.74 -5.80
CA LEU A 464 -29.80 3.14 -4.50
C LEU A 464 -29.43 1.68 -4.64
N ALA A 465 -28.24 1.35 -4.15
CA ALA A 465 -27.81 -0.01 -3.89
C ALA A 465 -27.49 -0.21 -2.41
N LEU A 466 -27.71 -1.42 -1.90
CA LEU A 466 -27.31 -1.87 -0.57
C LEU A 466 -26.28 -2.97 -0.72
N PHE A 467 -25.32 -3.02 0.19
CA PHE A 467 -24.35 -4.11 0.22
C PHE A 467 -24.00 -4.52 1.65
N GLY A 468 -23.45 -5.72 1.76
CA GLY A 468 -22.90 -6.21 3.01
C GLY A 468 -21.98 -7.39 2.77
N SER A 469 -21.07 -7.62 3.70
CA SER A 469 -20.14 -8.75 3.63
C SER A 469 -19.82 -9.29 5.03
N TYR A 470 -19.46 -10.56 5.05
CA TYR A 470 -18.78 -11.21 6.16
C TYR A 470 -17.52 -11.89 5.63
N ALA A 471 -16.42 -11.73 6.33
CA ALA A 471 -15.18 -12.41 6.01
C ALA A 471 -14.47 -12.84 7.29
N HIS A 472 -13.96 -14.06 7.27
CA HIS A 472 -13.02 -14.59 8.26
C HIS A 472 -11.65 -14.75 7.60
N THR A 473 -10.59 -14.35 8.28
CA THR A 473 -9.21 -14.61 7.84
C THR A 473 -8.31 -14.92 9.03
N GLU A 474 -7.23 -15.66 8.75
CA GLU A 474 -6.23 -16.04 9.74
C GLU A 474 -4.85 -15.62 9.26
N ARG A 475 -4.02 -15.00 10.14
CA ARG A 475 -2.62 -14.68 9.85
C ARG A 475 -1.68 -15.61 10.62
N PHE A 476 -0.75 -16.18 9.91
CA PHE A 476 0.31 -16.99 10.51
C PHE A 476 1.34 -16.10 11.22
N PRO A 477 1.97 -16.60 12.28
CA PRO A 477 3.16 -15.96 12.85
C PRO A 477 4.28 -15.82 11.81
N THR A 478 5.09 -14.79 11.92
CA THR A 478 6.25 -14.54 11.04
C THR A 478 7.52 -15.19 11.57
N LEU A 479 8.60 -15.17 10.77
CA LEU A 479 9.93 -15.62 11.21
C LEU A 479 10.40 -14.85 12.45
N ASP A 480 10.16 -13.53 12.50
CA ASP A 480 10.54 -12.70 13.66
C ASP A 480 9.77 -13.12 14.91
N GLU A 481 8.48 -13.29 14.79
CA GLU A 481 7.62 -13.64 15.93
C GLU A 481 7.97 -14.99 16.51
N VAL A 482 8.30 -15.97 15.67
CA VAL A 482 8.60 -17.35 16.13
C VAL A 482 10.04 -17.50 16.58
N TYR A 483 11.00 -17.03 15.81
CA TYR A 483 12.42 -17.40 15.95
C TYR A 483 13.33 -16.32 16.53
N SER A 484 12.85 -15.07 16.71
CA SER A 484 13.67 -14.07 17.42
C SER A 484 14.06 -14.58 18.81
N THR A 485 15.34 -14.39 19.15
CA THR A 485 15.90 -14.78 20.46
C THR A 485 16.58 -13.62 21.16
N GLY A 486 16.48 -12.41 20.63
CA GLY A 486 17.10 -11.22 21.20
C GLY A 486 16.39 -9.95 20.77
N GLY A 487 16.64 -8.89 21.51
CA GLY A 487 16.12 -7.54 21.26
C GLY A 487 17.07 -6.51 21.86
N SER A 488 16.57 -5.35 22.24
CA SER A 488 17.34 -4.29 22.89
C SER A 488 18.00 -4.76 24.18
N ASN A 489 19.23 -5.26 24.08
CA ASN A 489 20.03 -5.83 25.20
C ASN A 489 19.30 -6.91 26.01
N THR A 490 18.54 -7.75 25.35
CA THR A 490 17.81 -8.88 25.94
C THR A 490 18.08 -10.16 25.17
N VAL A 491 18.00 -11.29 25.87
CA VAL A 491 17.97 -12.63 25.28
C VAL A 491 16.74 -13.33 25.79
N PHE A 492 15.94 -13.91 24.90
CA PHE A 492 14.73 -14.64 25.22
C PHE A 492 14.61 -15.93 24.40
N LEU A 493 13.64 -16.77 24.71
CA LEU A 493 13.42 -18.02 23.98
C LEU A 493 12.58 -17.80 22.72
N PRO A 494 12.72 -18.65 21.69
CA PRO A 494 11.82 -18.71 20.57
C PRO A 494 10.36 -18.93 21.01
N SER A 495 9.41 -18.40 20.22
CA SER A 495 7.99 -18.33 20.60
C SER A 495 7.16 -19.43 19.92
N PHE A 496 7.53 -20.70 20.10
CA PHE A 496 6.86 -21.85 19.48
C PHE A 496 5.39 -22.08 19.90
N GLY A 497 4.91 -21.37 20.91
CA GLY A 497 3.54 -21.49 21.40
C GLY A 497 2.55 -20.54 20.75
N LEU A 498 2.97 -19.75 19.77
CA LEU A 498 2.11 -18.79 19.09
C LEU A 498 1.02 -19.48 18.29
N LYS A 499 -0.17 -18.92 18.38
CA LYS A 499 -1.33 -19.25 17.55
C LYS A 499 -1.46 -18.21 16.45
N LYS A 500 -2.17 -18.57 15.38
CA LYS A 500 -2.58 -17.64 14.33
C LYS A 500 -3.46 -16.52 14.89
N GLU A 501 -3.27 -15.30 14.41
CA GLU A 501 -4.24 -14.24 14.59
C GLU A 501 -5.48 -14.53 13.75
N GLN A 502 -6.65 -14.20 14.26
CA GLN A 502 -7.93 -14.45 13.62
C GLN A 502 -8.73 -13.16 13.55
N SER A 503 -9.34 -12.88 12.43
CA SER A 503 -10.19 -11.71 12.21
C SER A 503 -11.55 -12.14 11.67
N ASP A 504 -12.62 -11.70 12.31
CA ASP A 504 -14.00 -11.83 11.88
C ASP A 504 -14.57 -10.44 11.61
N ASN A 505 -14.79 -10.12 10.33
CA ASN A 505 -15.23 -8.80 9.89
C ASN A 505 -16.63 -8.85 9.28
N VAL A 506 -17.48 -7.92 9.68
CA VAL A 506 -18.81 -7.67 9.10
C VAL A 506 -18.83 -6.25 8.55
N GLU A 507 -19.27 -6.10 7.32
CA GLU A 507 -19.51 -4.80 6.70
C GLU A 507 -20.95 -4.69 6.21
N ALA A 508 -21.51 -3.48 6.28
CA ALA A 508 -22.78 -3.13 5.67
C ALA A 508 -22.76 -1.68 5.22
N GLY A 509 -23.41 -1.43 4.08
CA GLY A 509 -23.41 -0.09 3.53
C GLY A 509 -24.43 0.13 2.45
N PHE A 510 -24.41 1.34 1.92
CA PHE A 510 -25.22 1.73 0.78
C PHE A 510 -24.44 2.59 -0.20
N ALA A 511 -24.83 2.55 -1.46
CA ALA A 511 -24.33 3.39 -2.52
C ALA A 511 -25.50 4.18 -3.13
N LEU A 512 -25.25 5.47 -3.34
CA LEU A 512 -26.20 6.38 -4.00
C LEU A 512 -25.56 6.94 -5.27
N SER A 513 -26.28 6.88 -6.38
CA SER A 513 -25.88 7.46 -7.67
C SER A 513 -27.01 8.34 -8.20
N PHE A 514 -26.72 9.62 -8.39
CA PHE A 514 -27.64 10.58 -8.96
C PHE A 514 -27.01 11.18 -10.23
N TYR A 515 -27.78 11.28 -11.27
CA TYR A 515 -27.41 11.92 -12.52
C TYR A 515 -28.39 13.05 -12.81
N ASP A 516 -27.92 14.12 -13.46
CA ASP A 516 -28.73 15.31 -13.77
C ASP A 516 -29.40 15.93 -12.53
N LEU A 517 -28.67 16.01 -11.40
CA LEU A 517 -29.21 16.44 -10.10
C LEU A 517 -29.32 17.96 -9.97
N LEU A 518 -28.26 18.70 -10.26
CA LEU A 518 -28.16 20.16 -10.18
C LEU A 518 -28.09 20.80 -11.55
N GLU A 519 -27.39 20.16 -12.50
CA GLU A 519 -27.30 20.57 -13.91
C GLU A 519 -27.26 19.36 -14.82
N THR A 520 -27.63 19.56 -16.10
CA THR A 520 -27.62 18.47 -17.07
C THR A 520 -26.21 17.92 -17.29
N GLY A 521 -26.07 16.62 -17.14
CA GLY A 521 -24.81 15.89 -17.30
C GLY A 521 -23.93 15.92 -16.05
N ASP A 522 -24.44 16.34 -14.90
CA ASP A 522 -23.73 16.15 -13.62
C ASP A 522 -23.94 14.74 -13.05
N SER A 523 -23.04 14.33 -12.17
CA SER A 523 -23.17 13.10 -11.40
C SER A 523 -22.80 13.34 -9.94
N LEU A 524 -23.57 12.79 -9.02
CA LEU A 524 -23.25 12.72 -7.59
C LEU A 524 -23.31 11.27 -7.14
N GLN A 525 -22.19 10.82 -6.58
CA GLN A 525 -22.08 9.49 -6.02
C GLN A 525 -21.65 9.56 -4.56
N ILE A 526 -22.27 8.71 -3.74
CA ILE A 526 -21.97 8.59 -2.31
C ILE A 526 -21.94 7.10 -1.97
N LYS A 527 -20.83 6.66 -1.38
CA LYS A 527 -20.70 5.32 -0.82
C LYS A 527 -20.45 5.43 0.68
N THR A 528 -21.24 4.73 1.47
CA THR A 528 -21.10 4.68 2.93
C THR A 528 -20.92 3.24 3.36
N THR A 529 -19.88 2.97 4.14
CA THR A 529 -19.58 1.65 4.67
C THR A 529 -19.44 1.74 6.19
N GLY A 530 -20.26 1.00 6.92
CA GLY A 530 -20.05 0.71 8.33
C GLY A 530 -19.41 -0.67 8.48
N PHE A 531 -18.47 -0.83 9.38
CA PHE A 531 -17.79 -2.09 9.60
C PHE A 531 -17.56 -2.39 11.09
N HIS A 532 -17.41 -3.67 11.42
CA HIS A 532 -16.99 -4.16 12.71
C HIS A 532 -16.07 -5.37 12.52
N ASN A 533 -14.85 -5.26 12.99
CA ASN A 533 -13.82 -6.28 12.93
C ASN A 533 -13.47 -6.75 14.36
N SER A 534 -13.65 -8.03 14.64
CA SER A 534 -13.26 -8.68 15.88
C SER A 534 -11.99 -9.49 15.64
N ILE A 535 -10.91 -9.15 16.35
CA ILE A 535 -9.60 -9.77 16.20
C ILE A 535 -9.27 -10.53 17.47
N ARG A 536 -8.81 -11.77 17.31
CA ARG A 536 -8.44 -12.67 18.41
C ARG A 536 -7.01 -13.16 18.26
N ASP A 537 -6.42 -13.52 19.41
CA ASP A 537 -5.07 -14.08 19.49
C ASP A 537 -4.01 -13.17 18.82
N LEU A 538 -4.12 -11.83 18.95
CA LEU A 538 -3.13 -10.89 18.43
C LEU A 538 -1.73 -11.25 18.95
N ILE A 539 -0.74 -11.23 18.06
CA ILE A 539 0.65 -11.48 18.41
C ILE A 539 1.33 -10.15 18.71
N ASP A 540 1.99 -10.07 19.84
CA ASP A 540 2.76 -8.89 20.23
C ASP A 540 3.97 -9.30 21.10
N ALA A 541 4.88 -8.34 21.32
CA ALA A 541 6.02 -8.51 22.19
C ALA A 541 5.57 -8.90 23.62
N ASN A 542 6.25 -9.86 24.21
CA ASN A 542 5.93 -10.31 25.55
C ASN A 542 6.28 -9.24 26.60
N PRO A 543 5.33 -8.63 27.30
CA PRO A 543 5.59 -7.59 28.29
C PRO A 543 6.42 -8.07 29.49
N ALA A 544 6.53 -9.40 29.68
CA ALA A 544 7.42 -9.98 30.70
C ALA A 544 8.88 -10.07 30.26
N THR A 545 9.22 -9.70 29.02
CA THR A 545 10.57 -9.62 28.48
C THR A 545 10.90 -8.18 28.04
N PRO A 546 10.74 -7.16 28.89
CA PRO A 546 10.97 -5.78 28.49
C PRO A 546 12.42 -5.56 28.08
N GLY A 547 12.65 -4.51 27.27
CA GLY A 547 13.99 -4.11 26.84
C GLY A 547 14.99 -4.02 27.99
N GLY A 548 16.20 -4.51 27.77
CA GLY A 548 17.28 -4.48 28.78
C GLY A 548 17.86 -3.07 28.91
N SER A 549 18.59 -2.85 30.02
CA SER A 549 19.37 -1.62 30.13
C SER A 549 20.42 -1.56 29.02
N PRO A 550 20.56 -0.44 28.29
CA PRO A 550 21.64 -0.31 27.32
C PRO A 550 23.03 -0.35 27.96
N PHE A 551 23.11 -0.29 29.28
CA PHE A 551 24.32 -0.32 30.05
C PHE A 551 24.37 -1.57 30.95
N GLY A 552 25.12 -2.59 30.58
CA GLY A 552 25.23 -3.81 31.36
C GLY A 552 25.20 -5.08 30.50
N PRO A 553 25.41 -6.28 31.07
CA PRO A 553 25.25 -7.51 30.31
C PRO A 553 23.79 -7.70 29.86
N PRO A 554 23.56 -8.41 28.76
CA PRO A 554 22.19 -8.68 28.31
C PRO A 554 21.34 -9.29 29.40
N THR A 555 20.11 -8.82 29.54
CA THR A 555 19.14 -9.42 30.46
C THR A 555 18.59 -10.70 29.83
N ILE A 556 18.73 -11.82 30.53
CA ILE A 556 18.28 -13.12 30.02
C ILE A 556 16.92 -13.45 30.62
N TYR A 557 15.92 -13.63 29.76
CA TYR A 557 14.59 -14.07 30.12
C TYR A 557 14.37 -15.53 29.69
N PRO A 558 14.05 -16.46 30.59
CA PRO A 558 13.67 -17.82 30.21
C PRO A 558 12.20 -17.89 29.73
N LEU A 559 11.80 -16.95 28.90
CA LEU A 559 10.44 -16.74 28.39
C LEU A 559 10.49 -16.48 26.88
N PRO A 560 9.41 -16.75 26.14
CA PRO A 560 9.34 -16.39 24.72
C PRO A 560 9.29 -14.88 24.53
N GLY A 561 9.86 -14.41 23.42
CA GLY A 561 9.89 -12.98 23.05
C GLY A 561 8.54 -12.43 22.63
N TYR A 562 7.70 -13.28 22.02
CA TYR A 562 6.34 -12.95 21.56
C TYR A 562 5.31 -13.87 22.17
N ILE A 563 4.11 -13.38 22.36
CA ILE A 563 2.95 -14.13 22.87
C ILE A 563 1.69 -13.67 22.15
N ASN A 564 0.67 -14.51 22.15
CA ASN A 564 -0.66 -14.03 21.84
C ASN A 564 -1.15 -13.27 23.06
N ILE A 565 -1.41 -11.99 22.87
CA ILE A 565 -1.95 -11.15 23.93
C ILE A 565 -3.48 -11.13 23.81
N ASP A 566 -4.05 -10.04 23.56
CA ASP A 566 -5.44 -9.75 23.82
C ASP A 566 -6.34 -9.97 22.59
N ASN A 567 -7.63 -9.85 22.84
CA ASN A 567 -8.64 -9.71 21.82
C ASN A 567 -8.87 -8.22 21.57
N ALA A 568 -9.09 -7.85 20.31
CA ALA A 568 -9.36 -6.48 19.92
C ALA A 568 -10.63 -6.39 19.08
N GLU A 569 -11.29 -5.25 19.13
CA GLU A 569 -12.35 -4.89 18.21
C GLU A 569 -12.04 -3.53 17.56
N ILE A 570 -12.25 -3.43 16.25
CA ILE A 570 -12.14 -2.19 15.51
C ILE A 570 -13.42 -2.01 14.70
N TYR A 571 -14.09 -0.88 14.89
CA TYR A 571 -15.32 -0.57 14.18
C TYR A 571 -15.36 0.89 13.76
N GLY A 572 -16.17 1.19 12.76
CA GLY A 572 -16.25 2.55 12.27
C GLY A 572 -17.18 2.74 11.10
N VAL A 573 -17.15 3.96 10.58
CA VAL A 573 -17.89 4.38 9.40
C VAL A 573 -16.95 5.13 8.47
N GLU A 574 -17.01 4.78 7.19
CA GLU A 574 -16.32 5.45 6.10
C GLU A 574 -17.34 5.98 5.11
N VAL A 575 -17.11 7.20 4.62
CA VAL A 575 -17.96 7.85 3.60
C VAL A 575 -17.07 8.37 2.49
N GLU A 576 -17.36 8.00 1.28
CA GLU A 576 -16.75 8.54 0.06
C GLU A 576 -17.84 9.21 -0.77
N MET A 577 -17.58 10.42 -1.22
CA MET A 577 -18.50 11.22 -2.03
C MET A 577 -17.73 11.85 -3.18
N ALA A 578 -18.30 11.77 -4.37
CA ALA A 578 -17.81 12.44 -5.56
C ALA A 578 -18.95 13.12 -6.30
N TYR A 579 -18.78 14.39 -6.59
CA TYR A 579 -19.66 15.17 -7.45
C TYR A 579 -18.87 15.72 -8.62
N ASP A 580 -19.35 15.52 -9.82
CA ASP A 580 -18.73 16.03 -11.04
C ASP A 580 -19.76 16.74 -11.91
N ALA A 581 -19.46 17.98 -12.27
CA ALA A 581 -20.24 18.83 -13.16
C ALA A 581 -19.37 19.37 -14.29
N GLU A 582 -19.93 20.11 -15.24
CA GLU A 582 -19.19 20.61 -16.40
C GLU A 582 -18.02 21.53 -16.00
N PHE A 583 -18.26 22.45 -15.06
CA PHE A 583 -17.29 23.48 -14.70
C PHE A 583 -16.71 23.37 -13.29
N TRP A 584 -17.17 22.42 -12.47
CA TRP A 584 -16.69 22.24 -11.12
C TRP A 584 -16.83 20.79 -10.63
N PHE A 585 -16.14 20.46 -9.58
CA PHE A 585 -16.19 19.14 -8.95
C PHE A 585 -15.95 19.24 -7.45
N LEU A 586 -16.41 18.22 -6.72
CA LEU A 586 -16.23 18.05 -5.29
C LEU A 586 -15.96 16.60 -4.97
N ASN A 587 -14.86 16.30 -4.28
CA ASN A 587 -14.62 15.00 -3.68
C ASN A 587 -14.52 15.14 -2.17
N ALA A 588 -15.08 14.19 -1.42
CA ALA A 588 -14.98 14.14 0.02
C ALA A 588 -14.76 12.70 0.50
N GLY A 589 -13.85 12.54 1.45
CA GLY A 589 -13.58 11.32 2.17
C GLY A 589 -13.69 11.57 3.67
N TYR A 590 -14.47 10.76 4.40
CA TYR A 590 -14.58 10.84 5.85
C TYR A 590 -14.40 9.46 6.48
N SER A 591 -13.64 9.39 7.56
CA SER A 591 -13.49 8.20 8.39
C SER A 591 -13.68 8.52 9.87
N HIS A 592 -14.44 7.66 10.54
CA HIS A 592 -14.57 7.61 12.00
C HIS A 592 -14.27 6.19 12.45
N LEU A 593 -13.19 6.00 13.20
CA LEU A 593 -12.67 4.71 13.61
C LEU A 593 -12.56 4.64 15.13
N VAL A 594 -12.95 3.52 15.70
CA VAL A 594 -12.77 3.21 17.12
C VAL A 594 -12.16 1.83 17.25
N GLY A 595 -11.04 1.72 17.94
CA GLY A 595 -10.40 0.44 18.26
C GLY A 595 -10.19 0.27 19.74
N ARG A 596 -10.50 -0.91 20.26
CA ARG A 596 -10.34 -1.24 21.68
C ARG A 596 -9.79 -2.63 21.89
N ASN A 597 -8.95 -2.74 22.89
CA ASN A 597 -8.66 -4.01 23.53
C ASN A 597 -9.91 -4.45 24.33
N THR A 598 -10.48 -5.62 24.04
CA THR A 598 -11.73 -6.06 24.66
C THR A 598 -11.54 -6.57 26.09
N ASP A 599 -10.32 -6.93 26.50
CA ASP A 599 -10.02 -7.45 27.83
C ASP A 599 -9.76 -6.32 28.83
N THR A 600 -9.06 -5.26 28.41
CA THR A 600 -8.75 -4.09 29.26
C THR A 600 -9.69 -2.91 29.02
N ASN A 601 -10.39 -2.88 27.88
CA ASN A 601 -11.20 -1.76 27.37
C ASN A 601 -10.40 -0.49 27.05
N ASP A 602 -9.07 -0.59 26.92
CA ASP A 602 -8.22 0.51 26.50
C ASP A 602 -8.34 0.74 25.00
N TYR A 603 -8.11 1.98 24.54
CA TYR A 603 -8.05 2.28 23.13
C TYR A 603 -6.78 1.72 22.49
N LEU A 604 -6.91 1.24 21.24
CA LEU A 604 -5.77 0.84 20.44
C LEU A 604 -5.01 2.09 19.93
N THR A 605 -3.71 2.11 20.15
CA THR A 605 -2.85 3.25 19.80
C THR A 605 -2.58 3.37 18.29
N THR A 606 -2.96 2.35 17.50
CA THR A 606 -2.78 2.31 16.05
C THR A 606 -3.98 2.82 15.26
N VAL A 607 -5.12 3.07 15.92
CA VAL A 607 -6.36 3.52 15.27
C VAL A 607 -6.35 5.04 15.11
N ALA A 608 -6.39 5.49 13.86
CA ALA A 608 -6.35 6.90 13.51
C ALA A 608 -7.58 7.67 14.03
N PRO A 609 -7.42 8.98 14.34
CA PRO A 609 -8.53 9.86 14.70
C PRO A 609 -9.47 10.09 13.52
N ASP A 610 -10.60 10.77 13.78
CA ASP A 610 -11.53 11.18 12.73
C ASP A 610 -10.85 12.07 11.72
N GLU A 611 -11.05 11.78 10.46
CA GLU A 611 -10.47 12.53 9.35
C GLU A 611 -11.54 12.88 8.31
N LEU A 612 -11.50 14.13 7.84
CA LEU A 612 -12.24 14.62 6.69
C LEU A 612 -11.26 15.19 5.66
N ALA A 613 -11.17 14.53 4.50
CA ALA A 613 -10.50 15.05 3.32
C ALA A 613 -11.55 15.66 2.37
N LEU A 614 -11.30 16.85 1.87
CA LEU A 614 -12.22 17.59 1.00
C LEU A 614 -11.46 18.25 -0.15
N THR A 615 -11.85 17.97 -1.39
CA THR A 615 -11.31 18.62 -2.59
C THR A 615 -12.43 19.32 -3.34
N VAL A 616 -12.28 20.61 -3.57
CA VAL A 616 -13.22 21.42 -4.37
C VAL A 616 -12.45 22.10 -5.49
N GLY A 617 -12.93 21.97 -6.71
CA GLY A 617 -12.22 22.52 -7.85
C GLY A 617 -13.11 23.03 -8.96
N GLY A 618 -12.50 23.84 -9.83
CA GLY A 618 -13.07 24.35 -11.08
C GLY A 618 -12.40 23.72 -12.29
N LYS A 619 -13.15 23.64 -13.37
CA LYS A 619 -12.71 23.14 -14.70
C LYS A 619 -12.97 24.19 -15.75
N LEU A 620 -12.03 24.36 -16.67
CA LEU A 620 -12.18 25.11 -17.91
C LEU A 620 -11.90 24.11 -19.06
N PRO A 621 -12.93 23.33 -19.47
CA PRO A 621 -12.72 22.20 -20.39
C PRO A 621 -12.09 22.58 -21.71
N GLU A 622 -12.53 23.70 -22.35
CA GLU A 622 -11.99 24.16 -23.61
C GLU A 622 -10.51 24.53 -23.56
N GLN A 623 -10.02 24.94 -22.36
CA GLN A 623 -8.61 25.30 -22.14
C GLN A 623 -7.78 24.15 -21.58
N GLY A 624 -8.42 23.04 -21.22
CA GLY A 624 -7.78 21.91 -20.54
C GLY A 624 -7.25 22.26 -19.15
N ILE A 625 -7.93 23.15 -18.40
CA ILE A 625 -7.49 23.60 -17.09
C ILE A 625 -8.39 23.00 -16.00
N LYS A 626 -7.77 22.41 -14.98
CA LYS A 626 -8.39 22.04 -13.71
C LYS A 626 -7.63 22.76 -12.59
N PHE A 627 -8.33 23.31 -11.62
CA PHE A 627 -7.72 23.95 -10.45
C PHE A 627 -8.58 23.71 -9.21
N GLY A 628 -7.99 23.73 -8.04
CA GLY A 628 -8.77 23.47 -6.84
C GLY A 628 -8.03 23.75 -5.55
N TRP A 629 -8.79 23.58 -4.49
CA TRP A 629 -8.36 23.61 -3.11
C TRP A 629 -8.64 22.24 -2.47
N LYS A 630 -7.71 21.79 -1.65
CA LYS A 630 -7.84 20.61 -0.80
C LYS A 630 -7.74 21.00 0.65
N GLY A 631 -8.53 20.37 1.48
CA GLY A 631 -8.49 20.53 2.92
C GLY A 631 -8.51 19.18 3.61
N ARG A 632 -7.58 18.96 4.55
CA ARG A 632 -7.59 17.82 5.46
C ARG A 632 -7.81 18.33 6.87
N PHE A 633 -8.79 17.74 7.54
CA PHE A 633 -9.22 18.11 8.89
C PHE A 633 -9.14 16.84 9.74
N VAL A 634 -8.15 16.80 10.62
CA VAL A 634 -7.86 15.62 11.46
C VAL A 634 -8.14 16.02 12.91
N SER A 635 -8.96 15.22 13.60
CA SER A 635 -9.28 15.43 15.01
C SER A 635 -8.12 14.96 15.90
N SER A 636 -8.20 15.29 17.18
CA SER A 636 -7.29 14.68 18.16
C SER A 636 -7.62 13.19 18.33
N PRO A 637 -6.63 12.33 18.58
CA PRO A 637 -6.85 10.93 18.91
C PRO A 637 -7.82 10.75 20.09
N GLN A 638 -8.55 9.64 20.12
CA GLN A 638 -9.53 9.33 21.16
C GLN A 638 -8.89 8.80 22.46
N ASP A 639 -7.57 8.67 22.47
CA ASP A 639 -6.81 8.08 23.56
C ASP A 639 -6.80 8.95 24.83
N ASP A 640 -7.03 8.33 26.01
CA ASP A 640 -6.92 8.97 27.34
C ASP A 640 -5.47 9.35 27.74
N CYS A 641 -4.49 9.04 26.90
CA CYS A 641 -3.11 9.50 27.10
C CYS A 641 -2.94 11.02 27.03
N ARG A 642 -4.00 11.77 26.80
CA ARG A 642 -4.04 13.25 26.73
C ARG A 642 -3.63 13.96 28.03
N ASP A 643 -3.87 13.35 29.18
CA ASP A 643 -3.80 14.08 30.46
C ASP A 643 -2.47 13.96 31.18
N SER A 644 -1.52 13.18 30.71
CA SER A 644 -0.27 13.07 31.42
C SER A 644 0.83 13.93 30.77
N LYS A 645 0.92 15.16 31.26
CA LYS A 645 2.17 15.95 31.15
C LYS A 645 3.36 15.30 31.90
N THR A 646 3.14 14.14 32.45
CA THR A 646 4.15 13.26 33.06
C THR A 646 4.11 11.95 32.31
N ALA A 647 5.24 11.54 31.77
CA ALA A 647 5.47 10.33 30.99
C ALA A 647 4.79 9.08 31.61
N VAL A 648 3.50 8.90 31.29
CA VAL A 648 2.80 7.63 31.49
C VAL A 648 2.77 6.98 30.11
N VAL A 649 3.46 5.88 30.00
CA VAL A 649 3.41 4.94 28.90
C VAL A 649 1.95 4.56 28.70
N CYS A 650 1.35 4.88 27.55
CA CYS A 650 0.06 4.33 27.17
C CYS A 650 0.19 2.80 27.16
N ALA A 651 -0.77 2.10 27.77
CA ALA A 651 -0.74 0.65 27.86
C ALA A 651 -0.64 0.05 26.44
N GLY A 652 0.45 -0.64 26.15
CA GLY A 652 0.77 -1.25 24.86
C GLY A 652 2.12 -0.88 24.28
N ASP A 653 2.75 0.22 24.68
CA ASP A 653 4.08 0.59 24.20
C ASP A 653 5.07 0.69 25.37
N SER A 654 5.43 -0.46 25.93
CA SER A 654 6.42 -0.53 27.02
C SER A 654 7.87 -0.44 26.56
N SER A 655 8.13 -0.42 25.27
CA SER A 655 9.49 -0.54 24.75
C SER A 655 10.16 0.79 24.36
N GLN A 656 9.39 1.87 24.19
CA GLN A 656 9.93 3.13 23.68
C GLN A 656 9.26 4.32 24.40
N GLY A 657 10.01 5.09 25.13
CA GLY A 657 9.54 6.31 25.80
C GLY A 657 9.19 7.47 24.86
N SER A 658 8.60 7.21 23.71
CA SER A 658 8.12 8.20 22.79
C SER A 658 6.64 8.45 23.05
N THR A 659 6.31 9.63 23.53
CA THR A 659 4.96 10.17 23.52
C THR A 659 4.53 10.35 22.07
N ARG A 660 3.77 9.41 21.52
CA ARG A 660 3.07 9.57 20.23
C ARG A 660 1.95 10.58 20.41
N TYR A 661 2.33 11.84 20.49
CA TYR A 661 1.40 12.93 20.65
C TYR A 661 1.10 13.48 19.27
N ALA A 662 -0.10 13.22 18.74
CA ALA A 662 -0.63 13.94 17.60
C ALA A 662 -1.73 14.88 18.07
N GLU A 663 -1.61 16.14 17.73
CA GLU A 663 -2.67 17.12 17.96
C GLU A 663 -3.61 17.15 16.74
N ALA A 664 -4.83 17.66 16.95
CA ALA A 664 -5.71 17.97 15.83
C ALA A 664 -5.04 19.01 14.91
N PHE A 665 -5.17 18.82 13.61
CA PHE A 665 -4.62 19.75 12.63
C PHE A 665 -5.54 19.94 11.43
N ASN A 666 -5.30 21.05 10.71
CA ASN A 666 -5.94 21.33 9.43
C ASN A 666 -4.86 21.71 8.43
N ILE A 667 -4.83 21.03 7.30
CA ILE A 667 -3.91 21.30 6.19
C ILE A 667 -4.71 21.74 4.99
N HIS A 668 -4.19 22.73 4.29
CA HIS A 668 -4.81 23.31 3.13
C HIS A 668 -3.80 23.38 1.97
N ASP A 669 -4.20 22.85 0.83
CA ASP A 669 -3.40 22.81 -0.38
C ASP A 669 -4.16 23.45 -1.55
N VAL A 670 -3.44 23.91 -2.55
CA VAL A 670 -4.02 24.38 -3.81
C VAL A 670 -3.27 23.80 -4.98
N PHE A 671 -3.99 23.52 -6.05
CA PHE A 671 -3.40 22.96 -7.26
C PHE A 671 -3.97 23.57 -8.53
N LEU A 672 -3.18 23.44 -9.58
CA LEU A 672 -3.51 23.78 -10.97
C LEU A 672 -2.94 22.69 -11.88
N SER A 673 -3.79 22.16 -12.76
CA SER A 673 -3.40 21.28 -13.85
C SER A 673 -3.79 21.92 -15.18
N TRP A 674 -2.89 21.90 -16.16
CA TRP A 674 -3.14 22.38 -17.50
C TRP A 674 -2.71 21.31 -18.52
N LYS A 675 -3.69 20.78 -19.25
CA LYS A 675 -3.52 19.77 -20.28
C LYS A 675 -4.38 20.18 -21.49
N PRO A 676 -3.85 21.01 -22.38
CA PRO A 676 -4.59 21.50 -23.54
C PRO A 676 -4.92 20.36 -24.51
N MET A 677 -6.13 20.37 -25.02
CA MET A 677 -6.66 19.28 -25.87
C MET A 677 -6.31 19.47 -27.34
N ASP A 678 -5.98 20.69 -27.75
CA ASP A 678 -5.69 21.05 -29.12
C ASP A 678 -4.58 22.11 -29.23
N GLY A 679 -4.22 22.47 -30.47
CA GLY A 679 -3.23 23.50 -30.76
C GLY A 679 -1.78 23.02 -30.63
N GLN A 680 -0.84 23.97 -30.60
CA GLN A 680 0.60 23.69 -30.56
C GLN A 680 1.11 23.15 -29.23
N PHE A 681 0.29 23.18 -28.18
CA PHE A 681 0.61 22.71 -26.81
C PHE A 681 -0.18 21.47 -26.40
N ARG A 682 -0.89 20.79 -27.31
CA ARG A 682 -1.73 19.63 -26.98
C ARG A 682 -0.96 18.49 -26.30
N ASP A 683 0.34 18.38 -26.59
CA ASP A 683 1.22 17.34 -26.06
C ASP A 683 1.98 17.77 -24.80
N TRP A 684 1.62 18.93 -24.25
CA TRP A 684 2.19 19.47 -23.02
C TRP A 684 1.24 19.29 -21.85
N GLU A 685 1.81 19.04 -20.68
CA GLU A 685 1.06 18.94 -19.43
C GLU A 685 1.83 19.66 -18.33
N LEU A 686 1.16 20.56 -17.62
CA LEU A 686 1.72 21.35 -16.54
C LEU A 686 0.88 21.12 -15.26
N HIS A 687 1.55 20.74 -14.17
CA HIS A 687 0.95 20.75 -12.84
C HIS A 687 1.72 21.73 -11.96
N ALA A 688 0.99 22.52 -11.18
CA ALA A 688 1.56 23.42 -10.19
C ALA A 688 0.72 23.34 -8.91
N GLY A 689 1.34 23.49 -7.75
CA GLY A 689 0.63 23.44 -6.48
C GLY A 689 1.40 24.06 -5.34
N VAL A 690 0.69 24.27 -4.25
CA VAL A 690 1.26 24.65 -2.96
C VAL A 690 0.63 23.79 -1.90
N ASP A 691 1.41 22.90 -1.30
CA ASP A 691 0.98 22.11 -0.17
C ASP A 691 1.22 22.90 1.12
N ASN A 692 0.34 22.69 2.12
CA ASN A 692 0.39 23.36 3.41
C ASN A 692 0.54 24.88 3.26
N ILE A 693 -0.41 25.54 2.58
CA ILE A 693 -0.33 26.96 2.21
C ILE A 693 -0.14 27.91 3.41
N PHE A 694 -0.58 27.48 4.60
CA PHE A 694 -0.46 28.27 5.83
C PHE A 694 0.80 27.98 6.63
N ASP A 695 1.66 27.05 6.15
CA ASP A 695 2.88 26.62 6.85
C ASP A 695 2.59 26.09 8.25
N THR A 696 1.50 25.33 8.37
CA THR A 696 1.05 24.78 9.64
C THR A 696 2.05 23.74 10.12
N GLN A 697 2.49 23.86 11.38
CA GLN A 697 3.24 22.79 12.03
C GLN A 697 2.28 21.67 12.41
N TYR A 698 2.53 20.45 11.92
CA TYR A 698 1.68 19.30 12.22
C TYR A 698 2.49 18.01 12.21
N LYS A 699 1.91 16.98 12.76
CA LYS A 699 2.42 15.61 12.74
C LYS A 699 1.26 14.66 12.43
N GLU A 700 1.45 13.80 11.45
CA GLU A 700 0.49 12.73 11.17
C GLU A 700 0.39 11.79 12.37
N PHE A 701 -0.79 11.20 12.57
CA PHE A 701 -1.09 10.42 13.79
C PHE A 701 -0.08 9.29 14.05
N LEU A 702 0.26 8.52 13.02
CA LEU A 702 1.20 7.40 13.15
C LEU A 702 2.65 7.76 12.75
N HIS A 703 2.95 9.05 12.61
CA HIS A 703 4.31 9.50 12.37
C HIS A 703 5.02 9.83 13.68
N ASN A 704 6.30 9.50 13.73
CA ASN A 704 7.15 9.82 14.88
C ASN A 704 7.78 11.22 14.78
N GLU A 705 7.69 11.87 13.63
CA GLU A 705 8.25 13.18 13.34
C GLU A 705 7.22 14.13 12.78
N ALA A 706 7.49 15.43 12.90
CA ALA A 706 6.69 16.46 12.28
C ALA A 706 6.74 16.36 10.75
N SER A 707 5.61 16.63 10.12
CA SER A 707 5.46 16.59 8.68
C SER A 707 5.96 17.86 8.00
N ARG A 708 6.06 17.83 6.68
CA ARG A 708 6.59 18.92 5.86
C ARG A 708 5.80 20.21 6.00
N GLY A 709 6.52 21.32 6.09
CA GLY A 709 5.97 22.68 5.97
C GLY A 709 5.56 23.02 4.54
N ARG A 710 5.25 24.31 4.29
CA ARG A 710 4.79 24.77 2.99
C ARG A 710 5.75 24.39 1.85
N THR A 711 5.19 23.80 0.80
CA THR A 711 5.92 23.29 -0.35
C THR A 711 5.30 23.79 -1.65
N PHE A 712 6.05 24.58 -2.44
CA PHE A 712 5.67 24.94 -3.80
C PHE A 712 6.13 23.83 -4.74
N LYS A 713 5.23 23.34 -5.60
CA LYS A 713 5.49 22.26 -6.55
C LYS A 713 5.16 22.70 -7.97
N ILE A 714 5.99 22.25 -8.92
CA ILE A 714 5.74 22.43 -10.36
C ILE A 714 6.27 21.22 -11.11
N SER A 715 5.51 20.71 -12.06
CA SER A 715 5.97 19.71 -13.02
C SER A 715 5.54 20.11 -14.44
N LEU A 716 6.39 19.79 -15.39
CA LEU A 716 6.14 19.99 -16.81
C LEU A 716 6.49 18.73 -17.56
N SER A 717 5.58 18.25 -18.41
CA SER A 717 5.85 17.14 -19.29
C SER A 717 5.47 17.46 -20.74
N ASN A 718 6.13 16.76 -21.66
CA ASN A 718 5.85 16.83 -23.08
C ASN A 718 5.92 15.44 -23.71
N LYS A 719 4.92 15.11 -24.55
CA LYS A 719 4.84 13.89 -25.35
C LYS A 719 5.22 14.20 -26.79
N ILE A 720 6.03 13.35 -27.38
CA ILE A 720 6.40 13.39 -28.81
C ILE A 720 6.00 12.04 -29.41
N GLY A 721 4.92 12.01 -30.19
CA GLY A 721 4.40 10.81 -30.86
C GLY A 721 4.86 10.70 -32.33
N TRP A 722 4.96 9.46 -32.88
CA TRP A 722 5.28 9.16 -34.28
C TRP A 722 4.56 7.94 -34.84
#